data_3c0c54d9ee4d3839a07dd3f138e7063b
#
_entry.id   3c0c54d9ee4d3839a07dd3f138e7063b
#
_cell.length_a   1.000
_cell.length_b   1.000
_cell.length_c   1.000
_cell.angle_alpha   90.00
_cell.angle_beta   90.00
_cell.angle_gamma   90.00
#
_symmetry.space_group_name_H-M   'P 1'
#
loop_
_entity.id
_entity.type
_entity.pdbx_description
1 polymer ?
#
loop_
_entity_poly.entity_id
_entity_poly.type
_entity_poly.pdbx_seq_one_letter_code
_entity_poly.pdbx_strand_id
1 'polypeptide(L)'
;GPTPAGSHRRLRRDLLVGRRRQTPPRRRPLLRTALLFVALFSTIGAAAAATVYTGYNVFLGQIPDATTVASMEPAVDTNVYAANGTLIDILHPSGSFHLHANLDRISAYLQEATVDIEDRHFYSESSLDLARIAEAGWGYVRHANAGGASTIPEQLAKISFLQDNGSISYKIKEIILGSELVDDFSKGQILEMYLNRIPYGNQAIGIQTAAELYFHVPASQLDLAQSAMLAGLPQAPSAYDPDLYPAAAKQRQEAVLQAMVNVGSITQAQANAAAAEKLTYYTWEQYLPPTVIDGANTSSFLDFLTTYYLPELFHGDTFSDPGGYDIYTTLNLSDQATADATVHSVITGNPGWFVQGAAGGDGALVSLDPQTGAILAMTGSANYSSSVYGQDNLAIDERQPGSTMKLFTYTDAIASRQYTMTTQISDEPMTLDGWTPKDYEGASAGEGFCEMEYCLGNSLNLPAVRTEYALGVLPIANLAVDAGVSLLSGSNFPDSTTYSFTLGTKPISPLDLADGAATIADLGVHHAPAPVTKITDAATGAAVYVYNAAASAQRVVPENVAYIMDQTLSVAKYRQPAFGNYQKLSLPGRPASAKTGTSGAGYNNFDNWTVGWTPTVLTAVWVGDPQGESAKYGLSRGVTSGVTGAAPIWQTFMEAATANTPVVWYQQPSDVYEAGGAWYLPGTGPDSPMGSGGPICNPNCIGQPTTPDVSFTQPLLPTPTPGPTPTPTPTPGT
;
A
#
# COMPACT_ATOMS: atom_id res chain seq x y z
N GLY A 1 -60.53 -32.47 -53.17
CA GLY A 1 -61.30 -33.45 -53.91
C GLY A 1 -60.69 -33.79 -55.28
N PRO A 2 -61.08 -34.71 -56.01
CA PRO A 2 -61.63 -36.00 -55.59
C PRO A 2 -60.92 -37.19 -56.23
N THR A 3 -61.12 -38.35 -55.64
CA THR A 3 -61.18 -39.68 -56.26
C THR A 3 -61.79 -39.68 -57.66
N PRO A 4 -61.83 -40.80 -58.54
CA PRO A 4 -62.01 -42.16 -58.06
C PRO A 4 -61.40 -43.31 -58.95
N ALA A 5 -61.49 -44.54 -58.43
CA ALA A 5 -62.07 -45.76 -58.93
C ALA A 5 -61.46 -46.45 -60.19
N GLY A 6 -61.28 -47.65 -60.15
CA GLY A 6 -62.06 -48.85 -60.24
C GLY A 6 -61.30 -49.84 -61.14
N SER A 7 -61.31 -50.98 -60.94
CA SER A 7 -62.20 -52.12 -60.96
C SER A 7 -61.66 -53.33 -61.79
N HIS A 8 -61.88 -54.53 -61.25
CA HIS A 8 -62.28 -55.78 -61.87
C HIS A 8 -61.28 -56.55 -62.78
N ARG A 9 -61.11 -57.79 -62.70
CA ARG A 9 -61.88 -59.05 -62.62
C ARG A 9 -60.97 -60.24 -63.00
N ARG A 10 -61.07 -61.25 -62.22
CA ARG A 10 -61.39 -62.61 -62.45
C ARG A 10 -60.47 -63.59 -63.23
N LEU A 11 -60.15 -64.69 -62.50
CA LEU A 11 -60.37 -66.11 -62.73
C LEU A 11 -59.62 -66.83 -63.85
N ARG A 12 -58.86 -67.82 -63.51
CA ARG A 12 -59.14 -69.33 -63.66
C ARG A 12 -57.86 -70.08 -63.23
N ARG A 13 -58.01 -70.99 -62.35
CA ARG A 13 -57.93 -72.45 -62.39
C ARG A 13 -57.04 -73.02 -63.50
N ASP A 14 -56.06 -73.79 -63.16
CA ASP A 14 -55.99 -75.23 -63.20
C ASP A 14 -54.67 -75.84 -62.69
N LEU A 15 -54.81 -76.74 -61.81
CA LEU A 15 -54.25 -78.05 -61.62
C LEU A 15 -53.00 -78.44 -62.42
N LEU A 16 -51.95 -78.88 -61.74
CA LEU A 16 -51.43 -80.25 -61.67
C LEU A 16 -50.11 -80.39 -60.95
N VAL A 17 -50.08 -81.28 -59.98
CA VAL A 17 -49.13 -82.36 -59.68
C VAL A 17 -47.71 -82.02 -59.28
N GLY A 18 -47.47 -82.16 -58.03
CA GLY A 18 -46.51 -83.03 -57.38
C GLY A 18 -45.05 -83.02 -57.74
N ARG A 19 -44.27 -82.48 -56.81
CA ARG A 19 -42.97 -83.07 -56.36
C ARG A 19 -42.59 -82.62 -54.98
N ARG A 20 -42.63 -83.50 -54.03
CA ARG A 20 -41.99 -83.32 -52.70
C ARG A 20 -40.52 -83.02 -52.90
N ARG A 21 -40.05 -81.79 -52.50
CA ARG A 21 -38.66 -81.53 -52.20
C ARG A 21 -38.54 -81.47 -50.68
N GLN A 22 -37.76 -82.35 -50.13
CA GLN A 22 -37.35 -82.35 -48.74
C GLN A 22 -36.54 -81.07 -48.45
N THR A 23 -36.99 -80.23 -47.52
CA THR A 23 -36.20 -79.09 -46.93
C THR A 23 -35.25 -79.66 -45.87
N PRO A 24 -33.94 -79.25 -45.89
CA PRO A 24 -33.00 -79.63 -44.81
C PRO A 24 -33.32 -78.87 -43.54
N PRO A 25 -32.98 -79.39 -42.35
CA PRO A 25 -33.34 -78.77 -41.10
C PRO A 25 -32.58 -77.45 -40.86
N ARG A 26 -33.33 -76.37 -40.66
CA ARG A 26 -32.84 -75.07 -40.20
C ARG A 26 -32.28 -75.19 -38.81
N ARG A 27 -30.96 -75.48 -38.64
CA ARG A 27 -30.21 -75.40 -37.40
C ARG A 27 -29.33 -74.17 -37.36
N ARG A 28 -29.87 -72.91 -37.47
CA ARG A 28 -29.06 -71.66 -37.39
C ARG A 28 -29.70 -70.46 -36.73
N PRO A 29 -30.87 -70.45 -36.09
CA PRO A 29 -31.30 -69.25 -35.36
C PRO A 29 -30.65 -69.13 -33.98
N LEU A 30 -30.39 -70.20 -33.25
CA LEU A 30 -29.83 -70.16 -31.91
C LEU A 30 -28.37 -69.68 -31.85
N LEU A 31 -27.54 -70.00 -32.85
CA LEU A 31 -26.14 -69.53 -32.91
C LEU A 31 -26.06 -68.01 -33.25
N ARG A 32 -26.95 -67.56 -34.13
CA ARG A 32 -27.03 -66.12 -34.45
C ARG A 32 -27.56 -65.28 -33.28
N THR A 33 -28.55 -65.76 -32.55
CA THR A 33 -29.04 -65.10 -31.32
C THR A 33 -28.01 -65.14 -30.21
N ALA A 34 -27.28 -66.26 -30.00
CA ALA A 34 -26.19 -66.32 -29.05
C ALA A 34 -25.05 -65.36 -29.39
N LEU A 35 -24.64 -65.27 -30.66
CA LEU A 35 -23.65 -64.28 -31.13
C LEU A 35 -24.11 -62.83 -30.97
N LEU A 36 -25.40 -62.54 -31.18
CA LEU A 36 -25.99 -61.19 -30.94
C LEU A 36 -26.01 -60.87 -29.46
N PHE A 37 -26.30 -61.81 -28.57
CA PHE A 37 -26.22 -61.62 -27.13
C PHE A 37 -24.79 -61.38 -26.66
N VAL A 38 -23.81 -62.16 -27.14
CA VAL A 38 -22.40 -61.96 -26.86
C VAL A 38 -21.92 -60.59 -27.36
N ALA A 39 -22.30 -60.18 -28.57
CA ALA A 39 -21.97 -58.86 -29.10
C ALA A 39 -22.63 -57.75 -28.29
N LEU A 40 -23.89 -57.92 -27.88
CA LEU A 40 -24.60 -56.91 -27.04
C LEU A 40 -23.95 -56.81 -25.65
N PHE A 41 -23.64 -57.95 -24.98
CA PHE A 41 -22.98 -57.90 -23.69
C PHE A 41 -21.53 -57.39 -23.76
N SER A 42 -20.80 -57.64 -24.85
CA SER A 42 -19.47 -57.08 -25.06
C SER A 42 -19.52 -55.56 -25.34
N THR A 43 -20.54 -55.11 -26.10
CA THR A 43 -20.71 -53.63 -26.31
C THR A 43 -21.14 -52.91 -25.03
N ILE A 44 -22.05 -53.50 -24.25
CA ILE A 44 -22.44 -52.98 -22.95
C ILE A 44 -21.23 -52.96 -21.99
N GLY A 45 -20.46 -54.05 -21.96
CA GLY A 45 -19.25 -54.15 -21.17
C GLY A 45 -18.18 -53.11 -21.59
N ALA A 46 -17.98 -52.93 -22.88
CA ALA A 46 -17.06 -51.93 -23.41
C ALA A 46 -17.53 -50.48 -23.14
N ALA A 47 -18.87 -50.24 -23.30
CA ALA A 47 -19.42 -48.95 -22.95
C ALA A 47 -19.31 -48.64 -21.44
N ALA A 48 -19.59 -49.62 -20.59
CA ALA A 48 -19.40 -49.48 -19.15
C ALA A 48 -17.92 -49.26 -18.79
N ALA A 49 -17.00 -50.00 -19.39
CA ALA A 49 -15.56 -49.82 -19.20
C ALA A 49 -15.08 -48.41 -19.68
N ALA A 50 -15.58 -47.96 -20.84
CA ALA A 50 -15.29 -46.62 -21.35
C ALA A 50 -15.83 -45.54 -20.42
N THR A 51 -17.05 -45.71 -19.89
CA THR A 51 -17.66 -44.76 -18.95
C THR A 51 -16.85 -44.69 -17.64
N VAL A 52 -16.43 -45.84 -17.09
CA VAL A 52 -15.58 -45.92 -15.90
C VAL A 52 -14.22 -45.30 -16.19
N TYR A 53 -13.59 -45.61 -17.32
CA TYR A 53 -12.32 -45.03 -17.74
C TYR A 53 -12.39 -43.53 -17.91
N THR A 54 -13.44 -43.02 -18.56
CA THR A 54 -13.66 -41.57 -18.73
C THR A 54 -13.91 -40.91 -17.37
N GLY A 55 -14.75 -41.52 -16.51
CA GLY A 55 -14.99 -41.02 -15.15
C GLY A 55 -13.72 -41.01 -14.30
N TYR A 56 -12.89 -42.03 -14.42
CA TYR A 56 -11.58 -42.09 -13.74
C TYR A 56 -10.63 -40.97 -14.23
N ASN A 57 -10.51 -40.75 -15.54
CA ASN A 57 -9.65 -39.68 -16.05
C ASN A 57 -10.18 -38.26 -15.70
N VAL A 58 -11.48 -38.05 -15.70
CA VAL A 58 -12.09 -36.80 -15.22
C VAL A 58 -11.82 -36.59 -13.74
N PHE A 59 -11.88 -37.67 -12.95
CA PHE A 59 -11.58 -37.62 -11.52
C PHE A 59 -10.10 -37.31 -11.26
N LEU A 60 -9.16 -37.96 -11.96
CA LEU A 60 -7.73 -37.66 -11.86
C LEU A 60 -7.41 -36.25 -12.33
N GLY A 61 -8.03 -35.77 -13.39
CA GLY A 61 -7.84 -34.39 -13.89
C GLY A 61 -8.35 -33.29 -12.93
N GLN A 62 -9.02 -33.67 -11.85
CA GLN A 62 -9.40 -32.74 -10.76
C GLN A 62 -8.39 -32.71 -9.61
N ILE A 63 -7.38 -33.58 -9.65
CA ILE A 63 -6.30 -33.60 -8.65
C ILE A 63 -5.20 -32.69 -9.21
N PRO A 64 -4.77 -31.64 -8.49
CA PRO A 64 -3.65 -30.84 -8.91
C PRO A 64 -2.35 -31.65 -8.88
N ASP A 65 -1.39 -31.26 -9.69
CA ASP A 65 -0.06 -31.85 -9.74
C ASP A 65 0.68 -31.59 -8.41
N ALA A 66 1.42 -32.56 -7.90
CA ALA A 66 2.21 -32.42 -6.68
C ALA A 66 3.23 -31.28 -6.73
N THR A 67 3.76 -30.94 -7.91
CA THR A 67 4.64 -29.78 -8.09
C THR A 67 3.91 -28.45 -7.89
N THR A 68 2.61 -28.39 -8.18
CA THR A 68 1.77 -27.24 -7.86
C THR A 68 1.65 -27.07 -6.35
N VAL A 69 1.65 -28.16 -5.56
CA VAL A 69 1.68 -28.07 -4.09
C VAL A 69 2.94 -27.35 -3.60
N ALA A 70 4.08 -27.65 -4.16
CA ALA A 70 5.35 -27.01 -3.77
C ALA A 70 5.35 -25.51 -4.08
N SER A 71 4.68 -25.09 -5.17
CA SER A 71 4.63 -23.69 -5.58
C SER A 71 3.60 -22.84 -4.82
N MET A 72 2.64 -23.44 -4.12
CA MET A 72 1.62 -22.73 -3.32
C MET A 72 2.07 -22.58 -1.87
N GLU A 73 3.07 -21.76 -1.62
CA GLU A 73 3.35 -21.36 -0.25
C GLU A 73 2.31 -20.36 0.26
N PRO A 74 1.89 -20.44 1.54
CA PRO A 74 1.11 -19.37 2.13
C PRO A 74 1.86 -18.05 1.99
N ALA A 75 1.13 -16.95 1.81
CA ALA A 75 1.74 -15.64 1.80
C ALA A 75 2.52 -15.43 3.11
N VAL A 76 3.79 -15.10 2.99
CA VAL A 76 4.69 -14.89 4.13
C VAL A 76 4.51 -13.46 4.64
N ASP A 77 4.60 -13.28 5.95
CA ASP A 77 4.54 -11.95 6.56
C ASP A 77 5.67 -11.06 6.05
N THR A 78 5.38 -9.78 5.96
CA THR A 78 6.33 -8.76 5.53
C THR A 78 6.60 -7.82 6.70
N ASN A 79 7.85 -7.71 7.10
CA ASN A 79 8.25 -6.81 8.17
C ASN A 79 8.46 -5.39 7.64
N VAL A 80 8.00 -4.40 8.38
CA VAL A 80 8.20 -2.99 8.07
C VAL A 80 9.05 -2.34 9.16
N TYR A 81 10.16 -1.73 8.76
CA TYR A 81 11.11 -1.10 9.67
C TYR A 81 11.18 0.40 9.46
N ALA A 82 11.27 1.16 10.55
CA ALA A 82 11.60 2.57 10.51
C ALA A 82 13.05 2.81 10.03
N ALA A 83 13.41 4.06 9.76
CA ALA A 83 14.74 4.43 9.26
C ALA A 83 15.90 3.97 10.18
N ASN A 84 15.66 3.87 11.49
CA ASN A 84 16.65 3.39 12.46
C ASN A 84 16.68 1.85 12.60
N GLY A 85 15.89 1.11 11.84
CA GLY A 85 15.78 -0.35 11.88
C GLY A 85 14.84 -0.91 12.96
N THR A 86 14.08 -0.06 13.65
CA THR A 86 13.03 -0.52 14.57
C THR A 86 11.88 -1.12 13.78
N LEU A 87 11.42 -2.31 14.14
CA LEU A 87 10.22 -2.93 13.58
C LEU A 87 8.99 -2.09 13.96
N ILE A 88 8.23 -1.63 12.97
CA ILE A 88 7.06 -0.76 13.18
C ILE A 88 5.75 -1.42 12.79
N ASP A 89 5.80 -2.45 11.93
CA ASP A 89 4.62 -3.24 11.57
C ASP A 89 5.01 -4.59 10.98
N ILE A 90 4.06 -5.52 10.98
CA ILE A 90 4.13 -6.80 10.29
C ILE A 90 2.89 -6.92 9.42
N LEU A 91 3.05 -6.87 8.10
CA LEU A 91 1.95 -6.97 7.16
C LEU A 91 1.58 -8.43 6.91
N HIS A 92 0.30 -8.77 7.07
CA HIS A 92 -0.23 -10.12 6.94
C HIS A 92 -1.14 -10.22 5.71
N PRO A 93 -0.66 -10.65 4.55
CA PRO A 93 -1.46 -10.66 3.32
C PRO A 93 -2.70 -11.56 3.41
N SER A 94 -2.66 -12.61 4.22
CA SER A 94 -3.75 -13.60 4.36
C SER A 94 -4.63 -13.40 5.61
N GLY A 95 -4.40 -12.38 6.42
CA GLY A 95 -5.04 -12.21 7.73
C GLY A 95 -4.60 -13.26 8.76
N SER A 96 -3.51 -13.99 8.50
CA SER A 96 -2.86 -14.94 9.40
C SER A 96 -1.36 -14.71 9.36
N PHE A 97 -0.70 -14.85 10.50
CA PHE A 97 0.76 -14.71 10.59
C PHE A 97 1.45 -15.90 9.96
N HIS A 98 2.42 -15.66 9.09
CA HIS A 98 3.20 -16.71 8.45
C HIS A 98 4.66 -16.28 8.21
N LEU A 99 5.57 -16.93 8.94
CA LEU A 99 7.01 -16.84 8.73
C LEU A 99 7.53 -18.19 8.23
N HIS A 100 8.37 -18.18 7.21
CA HIS A 100 8.98 -19.40 6.67
C HIS A 100 10.25 -19.75 7.42
N ALA A 101 10.50 -21.07 7.62
CA ALA A 101 11.78 -21.58 8.10
C ALA A 101 12.22 -22.80 7.29
N ASN A 102 13.47 -22.78 6.82
CA ASN A 102 14.07 -23.97 6.23
C ASN A 102 14.19 -25.10 7.30
N LEU A 103 14.13 -26.33 6.90
CA LEU A 103 14.13 -27.48 7.82
C LEU A 103 15.35 -27.52 8.75
N ASP A 104 16.51 -27.08 8.28
CA ASP A 104 17.76 -26.99 9.07
C ASP A 104 17.72 -25.88 10.14
N ARG A 105 16.73 -25.00 10.08
CA ARG A 105 16.43 -23.94 11.04
C ARG A 105 15.27 -24.27 11.98
N ILE A 106 14.79 -25.50 11.97
CA ILE A 106 13.74 -25.99 12.86
C ILE A 106 14.37 -26.99 13.85
N SER A 107 14.05 -26.84 15.14
CA SER A 107 14.55 -27.72 16.20
C SER A 107 14.34 -29.20 15.87
N ALA A 108 15.37 -30.00 16.07
CA ALA A 108 15.28 -31.45 15.89
C ALA A 108 14.20 -32.08 16.79
N TYR A 109 14.05 -31.59 18.03
CA TYR A 109 12.98 -32.06 18.93
C TYR A 109 11.59 -31.83 18.33
N LEU A 110 11.37 -30.71 17.63
CA LEU A 110 10.09 -30.45 17.02
C LEU A 110 9.84 -31.36 15.80
N GLN A 111 10.85 -31.57 14.95
CA GLN A 111 10.74 -32.45 13.79
C GLN A 111 10.39 -33.85 14.25
N GLU A 112 11.10 -34.36 15.25
CA GLU A 112 10.84 -35.72 15.86
C GLU A 112 9.45 -35.76 16.52
N ALA A 113 9.10 -34.76 17.35
CA ALA A 113 7.81 -34.72 18.03
C ALA A 113 6.63 -34.71 17.04
N THR A 114 6.75 -33.98 15.95
CA THR A 114 5.71 -33.93 14.90
C THR A 114 5.58 -35.28 14.20
N VAL A 115 6.68 -35.90 13.80
CA VAL A 115 6.67 -37.21 13.13
C VAL A 115 6.13 -38.28 14.08
N ASP A 116 6.57 -38.30 15.33
CA ASP A 116 6.20 -39.34 16.30
C ASP A 116 4.72 -39.28 16.69
N ILE A 117 4.10 -38.10 16.71
CA ILE A 117 2.69 -37.94 17.08
C ILE A 117 1.75 -38.04 15.87
N GLU A 118 2.14 -37.52 14.71
CA GLU A 118 1.28 -37.47 13.53
C GLU A 118 1.47 -38.66 12.60
N ASP A 119 2.72 -39.12 12.40
CA ASP A 119 3.05 -40.15 11.41
C ASP A 119 4.33 -40.89 11.74
N ARG A 120 4.28 -41.80 12.72
CA ARG A 120 5.46 -42.58 13.20
C ARG A 120 6.15 -43.41 12.12
N HIS A 121 5.52 -43.62 10.98
CA HIS A 121 6.06 -44.39 9.84
C HIS A 121 6.54 -43.50 8.70
N PHE A 122 6.47 -42.20 8.85
CA PHE A 122 6.77 -41.18 7.82
C PHE A 122 8.04 -41.51 7.02
N TYR A 123 9.15 -41.79 7.67
CA TYR A 123 10.41 -42.06 6.99
C TYR A 123 10.49 -43.46 6.34
N SER A 124 9.64 -44.39 6.71
CA SER A 124 9.60 -45.75 6.18
C SER A 124 8.50 -46.02 5.17
N GLU A 125 7.54 -45.13 5.05
CA GLU A 125 6.45 -45.23 4.07
C GLU A 125 6.95 -45.04 2.65
N SER A 126 6.55 -45.97 1.76
CA SER A 126 6.69 -45.80 0.31
C SER A 126 5.44 -45.17 -0.29
N SER A 127 5.55 -44.74 -1.55
CA SER A 127 4.40 -44.26 -2.34
C SER A 127 3.31 -45.34 -2.44
N LEU A 128 2.13 -44.93 -2.70
CA LEU A 128 0.85 -45.61 -2.93
C LEU A 128 0.67 -46.98 -2.29
N ASP A 129 0.05 -47.01 -1.11
CA ASP A 129 -0.44 -48.24 -0.51
C ASP A 129 -1.91 -48.49 -0.90
N LEU A 130 -2.12 -49.34 -1.94
CA LEU A 130 -3.46 -49.75 -2.40
C LEU A 130 -4.29 -50.40 -1.28
N ALA A 131 -3.64 -51.02 -0.28
CA ALA A 131 -4.33 -51.58 0.87
C ALA A 131 -4.94 -50.49 1.75
N ARG A 132 -4.26 -49.35 1.92
CA ARG A 132 -4.79 -48.17 2.65
C ARG A 132 -5.98 -47.56 1.95
N ILE A 133 -5.97 -47.44 0.60
CA ILE A 133 -7.12 -46.96 -0.16
C ILE A 133 -8.34 -47.87 0.07
N ALA A 134 -8.11 -49.20 0.03
CA ALA A 134 -9.16 -50.17 0.28
C ALA A 134 -9.68 -50.11 1.72
N GLU A 135 -8.79 -49.93 2.69
CA GLU A 135 -9.12 -49.82 4.12
C GLU A 135 -9.88 -48.54 4.42
N ALA A 136 -9.45 -47.41 3.86
CA ALA A 136 -10.15 -46.12 3.97
C ALA A 136 -11.58 -46.19 3.39
N GLY A 137 -11.73 -46.83 2.20
CA GLY A 137 -13.03 -47.07 1.59
C GLY A 137 -13.92 -47.98 2.43
N TRP A 138 -13.34 -49.01 3.03
CA TRP A 138 -14.08 -49.96 3.88
C TRP A 138 -14.47 -49.34 5.24
N GLY A 139 -13.57 -48.57 5.85
CA GLY A 139 -13.83 -47.84 7.09
C GLY A 139 -14.96 -46.80 6.94
N TYR A 140 -14.99 -46.09 5.82
CA TYR A 140 -16.05 -45.16 5.50
C TYR A 140 -17.42 -45.82 5.38
N VAL A 141 -17.48 -47.00 4.69
CA VAL A 141 -18.72 -47.76 4.53
C VAL A 141 -19.27 -48.29 5.88
N ARG A 142 -18.38 -48.50 6.85
CA ARG A 142 -18.76 -48.99 8.18
C ARG A 142 -19.08 -47.88 9.19
N HIS A 143 -19.02 -46.60 8.78
CA HIS A 143 -19.13 -45.46 9.70
C HIS A 143 -18.20 -45.58 10.93
N ALA A 144 -17.10 -46.32 10.80
CA ALA A 144 -16.09 -46.37 11.83
C ALA A 144 -15.32 -45.04 11.77
N ASN A 145 -15.39 -44.25 12.86
CA ASN A 145 -14.51 -43.11 13.06
C ASN A 145 -13.05 -43.67 13.10
N ALA A 146 -12.42 -43.79 11.94
CA ALA A 146 -10.99 -43.99 11.81
C ALA A 146 -10.25 -42.68 12.14
N GLY A 147 -10.41 -42.20 13.37
CA GLY A 147 -9.65 -41.07 13.88
C GLY A 147 -8.19 -41.45 14.00
N GLY A 148 -7.28 -40.73 13.32
CA GLY A 148 -5.84 -40.85 13.52
C GLY A 148 -5.05 -41.63 12.47
N ALA A 149 -5.52 -41.75 11.23
CA ALA A 149 -4.85 -42.54 10.19
C ALA A 149 -4.33 -41.75 8.98
N SER A 150 -4.39 -40.41 8.97
CA SER A 150 -3.84 -39.61 7.87
C SER A 150 -2.33 -39.38 8.09
N THR A 151 -1.53 -39.62 7.04
CA THR A 151 -0.09 -39.37 7.07
C THR A 151 0.24 -37.90 6.87
N ILE A 152 1.50 -37.49 7.16
CA ILE A 152 1.98 -36.13 6.93
C ILE A 152 1.79 -35.71 5.46
N PRO A 153 2.14 -36.52 4.42
CA PRO A 153 1.85 -36.13 3.02
C PRO A 153 0.36 -35.98 2.72
N GLU A 154 -0.52 -36.81 3.30
CA GLU A 154 -1.96 -36.69 3.15
C GLU A 154 -2.50 -35.44 3.80
N GLN A 155 -2.01 -35.07 5.00
CA GLN A 155 -2.36 -33.83 5.67
C GLN A 155 -1.86 -32.61 4.90
N LEU A 156 -0.64 -32.65 4.34
CA LEU A 156 -0.10 -31.60 3.49
C LEU A 156 -0.97 -31.38 2.24
N ALA A 157 -1.37 -32.47 1.57
CA ALA A 157 -2.30 -32.41 0.44
C ALA A 157 -3.64 -31.77 0.84
N LYS A 158 -4.16 -32.13 2.00
CA LYS A 158 -5.40 -31.59 2.57
C LYS A 158 -5.32 -30.09 2.76
N ILE A 159 -4.33 -29.58 3.48
CA ILE A 159 -4.22 -28.17 3.83
C ILE A 159 -3.86 -27.27 2.63
N SER A 160 -3.19 -27.84 1.61
CA SER A 160 -2.75 -27.05 0.46
C SER A 160 -3.81 -26.88 -0.62
N PHE A 161 -4.70 -27.88 -0.84
CA PHE A 161 -5.57 -27.89 -2.03
C PHE A 161 -7.01 -28.26 -1.78
N LEU A 162 -7.31 -28.95 -0.74
CA LEU A 162 -8.57 -29.65 -0.66
C LEU A 162 -9.50 -28.93 0.31
N GLN A 163 -10.60 -28.38 -0.19
CA GLN A 163 -11.71 -27.97 0.70
C GLN A 163 -12.42 -29.24 1.20
N ASP A 164 -12.29 -29.51 2.50
CA ASP A 164 -12.89 -30.68 3.14
C ASP A 164 -14.42 -30.63 3.07
N ASN A 165 -14.99 -31.53 2.30
CA ASN A 165 -16.43 -31.72 2.21
C ASN A 165 -16.90 -33.05 2.82
N GLY A 166 -16.02 -33.77 3.52
CA GLY A 166 -16.30 -35.05 4.17
C GLY A 166 -16.66 -36.20 3.23
N SER A 167 -16.45 -36.09 1.92
CA SER A 167 -16.82 -37.10 0.95
C SER A 167 -15.70 -38.16 0.79
N ILE A 168 -16.09 -39.38 0.38
CA ILE A 168 -15.13 -40.44 0.10
C ILE A 168 -14.21 -40.08 -1.07
N SER A 169 -14.73 -39.35 -2.05
CA SER A 169 -13.94 -38.86 -3.19
C SER A 169 -12.83 -37.90 -2.76
N TYR A 170 -13.09 -37.10 -1.75
CA TYR A 170 -12.13 -36.20 -1.14
C TYR A 170 -10.98 -36.97 -0.50
N LYS A 171 -11.30 -37.97 0.35
CA LYS A 171 -10.27 -38.80 0.99
C LYS A 171 -9.41 -39.61 -0.01
N ILE A 172 -10.01 -40.03 -1.13
CA ILE A 172 -9.25 -40.69 -2.20
C ILE A 172 -8.28 -39.68 -2.87
N LYS A 173 -8.71 -38.47 -3.12
CA LYS A 173 -7.84 -37.42 -3.69
C LYS A 173 -6.68 -37.09 -2.74
N GLU A 174 -6.95 -36.99 -1.43
CA GLU A 174 -5.94 -36.76 -0.40
C GLU A 174 -4.85 -37.85 -0.41
N ILE A 175 -5.26 -39.12 -0.48
CA ILE A 175 -4.33 -40.27 -0.52
C ILE A 175 -3.51 -40.28 -1.83
N ILE A 176 -4.15 -40.00 -2.99
CA ILE A 176 -3.45 -39.99 -4.28
C ILE A 176 -2.43 -38.84 -4.30
N LEU A 177 -2.83 -37.60 -3.96
CA LEU A 177 -1.93 -36.46 -3.94
C LEU A 177 -0.82 -36.63 -2.89
N GLY A 178 -1.12 -37.17 -1.71
CA GLY A 178 -0.11 -37.52 -0.70
C GLY A 178 0.91 -38.52 -1.20
N SER A 179 0.48 -39.48 -2.04
CA SER A 179 1.37 -40.43 -2.68
C SER A 179 2.26 -39.80 -3.76
N GLU A 180 1.71 -38.91 -4.58
CA GLU A 180 2.47 -38.17 -5.58
C GLU A 180 3.53 -37.27 -4.92
N LEU A 181 3.21 -36.63 -3.77
CA LEU A 181 4.18 -35.88 -2.99
C LEU A 181 5.37 -36.77 -2.53
N VAL A 182 5.12 -38.01 -2.14
CA VAL A 182 6.20 -38.94 -1.74
C VAL A 182 7.04 -39.41 -2.93
N ASP A 183 6.46 -39.45 -4.13
CA ASP A 183 7.17 -39.80 -5.36
C ASP A 183 8.05 -38.65 -5.87
N ASP A 184 7.57 -37.40 -5.77
CA ASP A 184 8.22 -36.22 -6.36
C ASP A 184 9.19 -35.53 -5.41
N PHE A 185 8.99 -35.61 -4.10
CA PHE A 185 9.77 -34.87 -3.10
C PHE A 185 10.43 -35.80 -2.06
N SER A 186 11.60 -35.40 -1.59
CA SER A 186 12.25 -36.06 -0.46
C SER A 186 11.44 -35.88 0.83
N LYS A 187 11.58 -36.82 1.76
CA LYS A 187 10.92 -36.75 3.08
C LYS A 187 11.22 -35.46 3.82
N GLY A 188 12.46 -34.93 3.70
CA GLY A 188 12.83 -33.63 4.28
C GLY A 188 12.04 -32.46 3.67
N GLN A 189 11.89 -32.42 2.34
CA GLN A 189 11.11 -31.39 1.66
C GLN A 189 9.62 -31.44 2.04
N ILE A 190 9.05 -32.66 2.13
CA ILE A 190 7.65 -32.83 2.56
C ILE A 190 7.47 -32.34 4.00
N LEU A 191 8.38 -32.68 4.89
CA LEU A 191 8.31 -32.24 6.29
C LEU A 191 8.47 -30.71 6.41
N GLU A 192 9.37 -30.12 5.63
CA GLU A 192 9.54 -28.66 5.57
C GLU A 192 8.26 -27.97 5.09
N MET A 193 7.70 -28.42 3.97
CA MET A 193 6.42 -27.89 3.46
C MET A 193 5.29 -28.05 4.49
N TYR A 194 5.22 -29.19 5.16
CA TYR A 194 4.21 -29.45 6.17
C TYR A 194 4.34 -28.51 7.36
N LEU A 195 5.53 -28.40 7.96
CA LEU A 195 5.79 -27.58 9.14
C LEU A 195 5.60 -26.08 8.87
N ASN A 196 5.77 -25.63 7.63
CA ASN A 196 5.53 -24.25 7.25
C ASN A 196 4.07 -23.93 6.91
N ARG A 197 3.17 -24.93 6.78
CA ARG A 197 1.80 -24.70 6.30
C ARG A 197 0.70 -25.05 7.27
N ILE A 198 1.00 -25.88 8.27
CA ILE A 198 -0.04 -26.28 9.23
C ILE A 198 -0.40 -25.12 10.16
N PRO A 199 -1.71 -24.97 10.50
CA PRO A 199 -2.14 -23.98 11.48
C PRO A 199 -1.84 -24.46 12.90
N TYR A 200 -1.26 -23.57 13.71
CA TYR A 200 -0.96 -23.80 15.13
C TYR A 200 -1.95 -23.12 16.09
N GLY A 201 -3.01 -22.47 15.59
CA GLY A 201 -3.92 -21.64 16.37
C GLY A 201 -3.46 -20.18 16.47
N ASN A 202 -4.30 -19.32 17.04
CA ASN A 202 -4.01 -17.89 17.22
C ASN A 202 -3.50 -17.21 15.95
N GLN A 203 -4.08 -17.56 14.81
CA GLN A 203 -3.72 -17.07 13.47
C GLN A 203 -2.31 -17.48 13.00
N ALA A 204 -1.55 -18.28 13.77
CA ALA A 204 -0.22 -18.73 13.40
C ALA A 204 -0.29 -19.85 12.35
N ILE A 205 0.27 -19.61 11.18
CA ILE A 205 0.54 -20.60 10.15
C ILE A 205 2.05 -20.85 10.13
N GLY A 206 2.43 -22.14 10.17
CA GLY A 206 3.82 -22.54 10.19
C GLY A 206 4.50 -22.46 11.55
N ILE A 207 5.54 -23.26 11.69
CA ILE A 207 6.23 -23.49 12.97
C ILE A 207 7.07 -22.32 13.42
N GLN A 208 7.66 -21.56 12.49
CA GLN A 208 8.45 -20.39 12.85
C GLN A 208 7.55 -19.34 13.51
N THR A 209 6.41 -19.07 12.90
CA THR A 209 5.40 -18.16 13.46
C THR A 209 4.92 -18.66 14.82
N ALA A 210 4.58 -19.94 14.93
CA ALA A 210 4.11 -20.50 16.20
C ALA A 210 5.16 -20.39 17.32
N ALA A 211 6.43 -20.66 17.02
CA ALA A 211 7.52 -20.52 17.97
C ALA A 211 7.71 -19.10 18.48
N GLU A 212 7.67 -18.14 17.58
CA GLU A 212 7.78 -16.72 17.94
C GLU A 212 6.55 -16.21 18.67
N LEU A 213 5.36 -16.57 18.18
CA LEU A 213 4.10 -16.12 18.78
C LEU A 213 3.93 -16.68 20.19
N TYR A 214 4.08 -17.99 20.39
CA TYR A 214 3.81 -18.60 21.69
C TYR A 214 4.96 -18.46 22.69
N PHE A 215 6.22 -18.36 22.22
CA PHE A 215 7.40 -18.45 23.09
C PHE A 215 8.41 -17.31 22.90
N HIS A 216 8.25 -16.44 21.90
CA HIS A 216 9.21 -15.38 21.54
C HIS A 216 10.62 -15.92 21.27
N VAL A 217 10.72 -17.11 20.66
CA VAL A 217 11.97 -17.72 20.23
C VAL A 217 11.85 -18.22 18.79
N PRO A 218 12.93 -18.20 18.00
CA PRO A 218 12.90 -18.80 16.66
C PRO A 218 12.72 -20.32 16.76
N ALA A 219 12.12 -20.94 15.74
CA ALA A 219 11.86 -22.38 15.70
C ALA A 219 13.11 -23.26 15.91
N SER A 220 14.29 -22.74 15.58
CA SER A 220 15.59 -23.41 15.82
C SER A 220 15.98 -23.53 17.29
N GLN A 221 15.41 -22.71 18.17
CA GLN A 221 15.73 -22.67 19.61
C GLN A 221 14.67 -23.33 20.48
N LEU A 222 13.62 -23.90 19.90
CA LEU A 222 12.61 -24.64 20.65
C LEU A 222 13.27 -25.81 21.41
N ASP A 223 13.07 -25.87 22.71
CA ASP A 223 13.45 -27.00 23.55
C ASP A 223 12.45 -28.18 23.43
N LEU A 224 12.67 -29.25 24.18
CA LEU A 224 11.81 -30.43 24.13
C LEU A 224 10.38 -30.14 24.63
N ALA A 225 10.25 -29.37 25.70
CA ALA A 225 8.92 -29.07 26.27
C ALA A 225 8.09 -28.18 25.37
N GLN A 226 8.72 -27.16 24.80
CA GLN A 226 8.10 -26.26 23.80
C GLN A 226 7.76 -26.99 22.50
N SER A 227 8.70 -27.81 22.00
CA SER A 227 8.52 -28.63 20.80
C SER A 227 7.33 -29.59 20.95
N ALA A 228 7.24 -30.30 22.07
CA ALA A 228 6.14 -31.22 22.33
C ALA A 228 4.78 -30.48 22.47
N MET A 229 4.79 -29.27 23.03
CA MET A 229 3.59 -28.44 23.09
C MET A 229 3.12 -28.07 21.70
N LEU A 230 3.99 -27.47 20.86
CA LEU A 230 3.61 -27.03 19.51
C LEU A 230 3.24 -28.20 18.61
N ALA A 231 3.99 -29.33 18.64
CA ALA A 231 3.64 -30.51 17.85
C ALA A 231 2.27 -31.11 18.22
N GLY A 232 1.74 -30.80 19.39
CA GLY A 232 0.42 -31.22 19.83
C GLY A 232 -0.74 -30.39 19.29
N LEU A 233 -0.53 -29.12 18.92
CA LEU A 233 -1.59 -28.17 18.56
C LEU A 233 -2.32 -28.49 17.24
N PRO A 234 -1.65 -28.93 16.15
CA PRO A 234 -2.26 -29.06 14.82
C PRO A 234 -3.49 -29.98 14.78
N GLN A 235 -3.61 -30.95 15.67
CA GLN A 235 -4.76 -31.85 15.71
C GLN A 235 -6.07 -31.09 15.97
N ALA A 236 -6.08 -30.09 16.87
CA ALA A 236 -7.24 -29.27 17.20
C ALA A 236 -6.76 -27.93 17.82
N PRO A 237 -6.23 -27.00 17.01
CA PRO A 237 -5.54 -25.81 17.51
C PRO A 237 -6.38 -25.00 18.50
N SER A 238 -7.66 -24.79 18.20
CA SER A 238 -8.57 -24.02 19.09
C SER A 238 -8.92 -24.75 20.39
N ALA A 239 -8.86 -26.10 20.42
CA ALA A 239 -9.18 -26.89 21.62
C ALA A 239 -7.97 -27.08 22.53
N TYR A 240 -6.77 -26.95 21.98
CA TYR A 240 -5.50 -27.11 22.70
C TYR A 240 -4.76 -25.77 22.86
N ASP A 241 -5.45 -24.64 22.66
CA ASP A 241 -4.87 -23.33 22.89
C ASP A 241 -4.38 -23.22 24.35
N PRO A 242 -3.04 -23.03 24.56
CA PRO A 242 -2.48 -23.06 25.90
C PRO A 242 -2.87 -21.85 26.77
N ASP A 243 -3.29 -20.74 26.16
CA ASP A 243 -3.78 -19.57 26.88
C ASP A 243 -5.24 -19.76 27.34
N LEU A 244 -6.10 -20.28 26.46
CA LEU A 244 -7.51 -20.48 26.75
C LEU A 244 -7.81 -21.78 27.48
N TYR A 245 -7.08 -22.86 27.14
CA TYR A 245 -7.33 -24.22 27.64
C TYR A 245 -6.04 -24.91 28.14
N PRO A 246 -5.33 -24.34 29.14
CA PRO A 246 -4.02 -24.80 29.57
C PRO A 246 -3.98 -26.28 30.01
N ALA A 247 -5.07 -26.77 30.62
CA ALA A 247 -5.13 -28.18 31.03
C ALA A 247 -5.22 -29.15 29.83
N ALA A 248 -6.00 -28.82 28.81
CA ALA A 248 -6.11 -29.62 27.59
C ALA A 248 -4.80 -29.59 26.78
N ALA A 249 -4.18 -28.40 26.65
CA ALA A 249 -2.89 -28.22 26.04
C ALA A 249 -1.81 -29.04 26.74
N LYS A 250 -1.76 -29.01 28.06
CA LYS A 250 -0.83 -29.80 28.86
C LYS A 250 -1.00 -31.31 28.67
N GLN A 251 -2.25 -31.80 28.72
CA GLN A 251 -2.55 -33.20 28.47
C GLN A 251 -2.09 -33.62 27.05
N ARG A 252 -2.27 -32.75 26.05
CA ARG A 252 -1.83 -33.03 24.69
C ARG A 252 -0.31 -33.02 24.57
N GLN A 253 0.40 -32.11 25.22
CA GLN A 253 1.88 -32.14 25.32
C GLN A 253 2.39 -33.43 25.90
N GLU A 254 1.80 -33.90 27.00
CA GLU A 254 2.18 -35.19 27.63
C GLU A 254 1.94 -36.37 26.70
N ALA A 255 0.86 -36.35 25.89
CA ALA A 255 0.60 -37.38 24.90
C ALA A 255 1.68 -37.40 23.79
N VAL A 256 2.15 -36.21 23.35
CA VAL A 256 3.27 -36.07 22.40
C VAL A 256 4.56 -36.64 23.00
N LEU A 257 4.92 -36.22 24.20
CA LEU A 257 6.11 -36.74 24.90
C LEU A 257 6.06 -38.25 25.05
N GLN A 258 4.89 -38.81 25.37
CA GLN A 258 4.75 -40.29 25.48
C GLN A 258 4.84 -40.97 24.10
N ALA A 259 4.38 -40.34 23.02
CA ALA A 259 4.57 -40.85 21.65
C ALA A 259 6.06 -40.93 21.30
N MET A 260 6.82 -39.87 21.62
CA MET A 260 8.29 -39.86 21.42
C MET A 260 9.01 -40.93 22.22
N VAL A 261 8.59 -41.19 23.46
CA VAL A 261 9.13 -42.34 24.27
C VAL A 261 8.81 -43.67 23.61
N ASN A 262 7.59 -43.87 23.14
CA ASN A 262 7.15 -45.14 22.54
C ASN A 262 7.87 -45.44 21.23
N VAL A 263 8.27 -44.42 20.47
CA VAL A 263 9.07 -44.57 19.24
C VAL A 263 10.57 -44.73 19.59
N GLY A 264 11.01 -44.16 20.70
CA GLY A 264 12.40 -44.23 21.17
C GLY A 264 13.22 -42.97 20.85
N SER A 265 12.58 -41.89 20.38
CA SER A 265 13.23 -40.61 20.10
C SER A 265 13.76 -39.95 21.38
N ILE A 266 13.07 -40.13 22.50
CA ILE A 266 13.49 -39.68 23.82
C ILE A 266 13.34 -40.77 24.89
N THR A 267 14.03 -40.60 25.99
CA THR A 267 13.89 -41.44 27.19
C THR A 267 12.71 -40.99 28.05
N GLN A 268 12.18 -41.91 28.88
CA GLN A 268 11.13 -41.56 29.85
C GLN A 268 11.59 -40.48 30.84
N ALA A 269 12.87 -40.41 31.18
CA ALA A 269 13.41 -39.38 32.05
C ALA A 269 13.36 -38.00 31.39
N GLN A 270 13.68 -37.89 30.10
CA GLN A 270 13.55 -36.65 29.34
C GLN A 270 12.09 -36.21 29.21
N ALA A 271 11.19 -37.15 28.92
CA ALA A 271 9.75 -36.86 28.86
C ALA A 271 9.22 -36.33 30.19
N ASN A 272 9.60 -36.96 31.32
CA ASN A 272 9.19 -36.50 32.65
C ASN A 272 9.74 -35.11 32.98
N ALA A 273 10.98 -34.81 32.60
CA ALA A 273 11.60 -33.50 32.81
C ALA A 273 10.88 -32.40 32.00
N ALA A 274 10.65 -32.66 30.70
CA ALA A 274 9.92 -31.73 29.83
C ALA A 274 8.45 -31.53 30.27
N ALA A 275 7.80 -32.58 30.73
CA ALA A 275 6.45 -32.51 31.30
C ALA A 275 6.39 -31.68 32.58
N ALA A 276 7.45 -31.68 33.40
CA ALA A 276 7.51 -30.88 34.63
C ALA A 276 7.89 -29.44 34.40
N GLU A 277 8.35 -29.07 33.22
CA GLU A 277 8.72 -27.71 32.86
C GLU A 277 7.54 -26.77 32.82
N LYS A 278 7.67 -25.60 33.41
CA LYS A 278 6.65 -24.56 33.39
C LYS A 278 6.90 -23.64 32.19
N LEU A 279 6.11 -23.83 31.16
CA LEU A 279 6.15 -22.97 29.97
C LEU A 279 5.45 -21.62 30.24
N THR A 280 5.99 -20.56 29.67
CA THR A 280 5.37 -19.24 29.59
C THR A 280 4.87 -19.04 28.18
N TYR A 281 3.62 -18.64 28.04
CA TYR A 281 2.99 -18.40 26.76
C TYR A 281 2.74 -16.89 26.58
N TYR A 282 2.77 -16.44 25.33
CA TYR A 282 2.47 -15.09 24.93
C TYR A 282 1.24 -15.08 24.04
N THR A 283 0.54 -13.95 23.99
CA THR A 283 -0.63 -13.76 23.11
C THR A 283 -0.22 -13.10 21.80
N TRP A 284 -1.07 -13.21 20.78
CA TRP A 284 -0.80 -12.61 19.48
C TRP A 284 -0.72 -11.06 19.55
N GLU A 285 -1.45 -10.42 20.49
CA GLU A 285 -1.35 -8.97 20.71
C GLU A 285 0.03 -8.55 21.23
N GLN A 286 0.74 -9.44 21.91
CA GLN A 286 2.11 -9.19 22.39
C GLN A 286 3.16 -9.46 21.32
N TYR A 287 2.79 -10.16 20.24
CA TYR A 287 3.66 -10.44 19.11
C TYR A 287 3.76 -9.25 18.14
N LEU A 288 2.65 -8.52 17.95
CA LEU A 288 2.63 -7.35 17.08
C LEU A 288 3.39 -6.17 17.70
N PRO A 289 4.14 -5.41 16.90
CA PRO A 289 4.70 -4.15 17.37
C PRO A 289 3.56 -3.19 17.74
N PRO A 290 3.73 -2.39 18.81
CA PRO A 290 2.72 -1.41 19.18
C PRO A 290 2.58 -0.33 18.09
N THR A 291 1.37 0.15 17.87
CA THR A 291 1.10 1.26 16.94
C THR A 291 1.74 2.58 17.36
N VAL A 292 2.08 2.69 18.64
CA VAL A 292 2.83 3.85 19.20
C VAL A 292 4.17 3.36 19.76
N ILE A 293 5.26 3.75 19.14
CA ILE A 293 6.63 3.36 19.49
C ILE A 293 7.38 4.62 19.93
N ASP A 294 7.83 4.66 21.19
CA ASP A 294 8.54 5.80 21.75
C ASP A 294 7.80 7.14 21.56
N GLY A 295 6.46 7.11 21.56
CA GLY A 295 5.61 8.27 21.35
C GLY A 295 5.25 8.56 19.88
N ALA A 296 5.84 7.86 18.93
CA ALA A 296 5.52 7.95 17.51
C ALA A 296 4.32 7.05 17.14
N ASN A 297 3.25 7.63 16.62
CA ASN A 297 2.13 6.89 16.05
C ASN A 297 2.39 6.65 14.55
N THR A 298 2.61 5.40 14.17
CA THR A 298 2.99 5.03 12.80
C THR A 298 1.80 4.84 11.87
N SER A 299 0.57 4.90 12.38
CA SER A 299 -0.63 4.46 11.64
C SER A 299 -0.88 5.23 10.33
N SER A 300 -0.76 6.56 10.34
CA SER A 300 -1.01 7.36 9.12
C SER A 300 0.06 7.11 8.04
N PHE A 301 1.31 6.91 8.46
CA PHE A 301 2.39 6.56 7.55
C PHE A 301 2.19 5.15 6.96
N LEU A 302 1.82 4.18 7.80
CA LEU A 302 1.55 2.80 7.37
C LEU A 302 0.33 2.72 6.46
N ASP A 303 -0.73 3.48 6.73
CA ASP A 303 -1.89 3.59 5.84
C ASP A 303 -1.47 4.10 4.45
N PHE A 304 -0.70 5.19 4.38
CA PHE A 304 -0.17 5.68 3.11
C PHE A 304 0.71 4.62 2.42
N LEU A 305 1.63 4.00 3.15
CA LEU A 305 2.54 2.99 2.63
C LEU A 305 1.78 1.81 2.01
N THR A 306 0.82 1.25 2.74
CA THR A 306 0.15 -0.01 2.36
C THR A 306 -1.01 0.18 1.39
N THR A 307 -1.73 1.30 1.49
CA THR A 307 -2.93 1.56 0.68
C THR A 307 -2.59 2.22 -0.66
N TYR A 308 -1.55 3.05 -0.70
CA TYR A 308 -1.23 3.86 -1.88
C TYR A 308 0.12 3.51 -2.48
N TYR A 309 1.21 3.52 -1.70
CA TYR A 309 2.56 3.44 -2.25
C TYR A 309 2.96 2.04 -2.72
N LEU A 310 2.79 1.02 -1.87
CA LEU A 310 3.19 -0.35 -2.23
C LEU A 310 2.36 -0.92 -3.38
N PRO A 311 1.02 -0.73 -3.47
CA PRO A 311 0.25 -1.16 -4.63
C PRO A 311 0.70 -0.52 -5.94
N GLU A 312 1.08 0.76 -5.92
CA GLU A 312 1.61 1.44 -7.11
C GLU A 312 2.99 0.89 -7.48
N LEU A 313 3.88 0.71 -6.51
CA LEU A 313 5.23 0.18 -6.72
C LEU A 313 5.21 -1.23 -7.32
N PHE A 314 4.26 -2.07 -6.93
CA PHE A 314 4.08 -3.44 -7.42
C PHE A 314 3.06 -3.56 -8.58
N HIS A 315 2.75 -2.45 -9.29
CA HIS A 315 1.90 -2.40 -10.49
C HIS A 315 0.47 -2.91 -10.31
N GLY A 316 -0.12 -2.71 -9.14
CA GLY A 316 -1.50 -3.11 -8.85
C GLY A 316 -1.68 -4.61 -8.60
N ASP A 317 -0.62 -5.41 -8.67
CA ASP A 317 -0.61 -6.71 -8.03
C ASP A 317 -0.78 -6.44 -6.54
N THR A 318 -1.86 -6.98 -5.99
CA THR A 318 -2.08 -6.85 -4.56
C THR A 318 -0.78 -7.27 -3.88
N PHE A 319 -0.28 -6.45 -2.96
CA PHE A 319 0.89 -6.73 -2.11
C PHE A 319 0.77 -8.10 -1.36
N SER A 320 -0.22 -8.87 -1.74
CA SER A 320 -0.65 -10.15 -1.20
C SER A 320 0.06 -11.38 -1.78
N ASP A 321 0.95 -11.26 -2.78
CA ASP A 321 1.57 -12.43 -3.40
C ASP A 321 3.09 -12.23 -3.62
N PRO A 322 3.93 -13.08 -3.11
CA PRO A 322 3.80 -14.08 -2.03
C PRO A 322 4.22 -13.58 -0.63
N GLY A 323 4.45 -12.26 -0.41
CA GLY A 323 4.97 -11.73 0.85
C GLY A 323 6.44 -12.09 1.12
N GLY A 324 6.85 -12.03 2.38
CA GLY A 324 8.20 -12.42 2.78
C GLY A 324 9.26 -11.36 2.50
N TYR A 325 8.90 -10.10 2.67
CA TYR A 325 9.82 -8.97 2.49
C TYR A 325 10.19 -8.31 3.82
N ASP A 326 11.38 -7.73 3.84
CA ASP A 326 11.76 -6.72 4.81
C ASP A 326 11.75 -5.37 4.12
N ILE A 327 10.84 -4.49 4.54
CA ILE A 327 10.67 -3.14 4.01
C ILE A 327 11.33 -2.16 4.95
N TYR A 328 12.34 -1.45 4.47
CA TYR A 328 13.02 -0.39 5.21
C TYR A 328 12.49 0.95 4.76
N THR A 329 11.85 1.67 5.67
CA THR A 329 11.22 2.95 5.38
C THR A 329 12.14 4.14 5.65
N THR A 330 11.68 5.32 5.27
CA THR A 330 12.32 6.60 5.56
C THR A 330 11.84 7.22 6.87
N LEU A 331 10.83 6.63 7.53
CA LEU A 331 10.18 7.18 8.71
C LEU A 331 11.17 7.37 9.87
N ASN A 332 11.31 8.61 10.33
CA ASN A 332 12.09 8.95 11.51
C ASN A 332 11.18 8.96 12.75
N LEU A 333 11.31 7.98 13.62
CA LEU A 333 10.44 7.85 14.80
C LEU A 333 10.52 9.06 15.76
N SER A 334 11.66 9.73 15.87
CA SER A 334 11.79 10.93 16.71
C SER A 334 11.02 12.11 16.11
N ASP A 335 11.12 12.29 14.79
CA ASP A 335 10.37 13.33 14.10
C ASP A 335 8.87 13.02 14.09
N GLN A 336 8.51 11.73 13.91
CA GLN A 336 7.11 11.29 14.00
C GLN A 336 6.51 11.55 15.37
N ALA A 337 7.22 11.19 16.46
CA ALA A 337 6.76 11.46 17.82
C ALA A 337 6.58 12.97 18.09
N THR A 338 7.48 13.79 17.55
CA THR A 338 7.38 15.25 17.65
C THR A 338 6.19 15.78 16.86
N ALA A 339 5.95 15.26 15.65
CA ALA A 339 4.82 15.63 14.81
C ALA A 339 3.49 15.33 15.52
N ASP A 340 3.32 14.10 16.00
CA ASP A 340 2.12 13.65 16.71
C ASP A 340 1.85 14.47 17.97
N ALA A 341 2.87 14.64 18.81
CA ALA A 341 2.75 15.41 20.04
C ALA A 341 2.40 16.88 19.77
N THR A 342 3.00 17.48 18.73
CA THR A 342 2.78 18.89 18.40
C THR A 342 1.38 19.10 17.82
N VAL A 343 0.97 18.28 16.85
CA VAL A 343 -0.40 18.35 16.28
C VAL A 343 -1.42 18.13 17.39
N HIS A 344 -1.26 17.05 18.19
CA HIS A 344 -2.17 16.74 19.29
C HIS A 344 -2.29 17.91 20.30
N SER A 345 -1.16 18.43 20.78
CA SER A 345 -1.18 19.45 21.84
C SER A 345 -1.76 20.77 21.37
N VAL A 346 -1.51 21.17 20.13
CA VAL A 346 -2.04 22.43 19.57
C VAL A 346 -3.53 22.31 19.30
N ILE A 347 -3.99 21.23 18.67
CA ILE A 347 -5.41 21.03 18.37
C ILE A 347 -6.24 20.90 19.65
N THR A 348 -5.85 20.03 20.56
CA THR A 348 -6.61 19.77 21.81
C THR A 348 -6.51 20.93 22.79
N GLY A 349 -5.40 21.66 22.78
CA GLY A 349 -5.17 22.85 23.60
C GLY A 349 -5.99 24.10 23.18
N ASN A 350 -6.55 24.07 21.96
CA ASN A 350 -7.29 25.19 21.38
C ASN A 350 -8.70 24.82 20.90
N PRO A 351 -9.58 24.26 21.77
CA PRO A 351 -10.92 23.84 21.35
C PRO A 351 -11.78 24.99 20.79
N GLY A 352 -11.49 26.22 21.18
CA GLY A 352 -12.18 27.41 20.70
C GLY A 352 -11.85 27.80 19.23
N TRP A 353 -10.91 27.12 18.61
CA TRP A 353 -10.59 27.32 17.18
C TRP A 353 -11.66 26.78 16.26
N PHE A 354 -12.44 25.83 16.69
CA PHE A 354 -13.41 25.10 15.87
C PHE A 354 -14.85 25.45 16.25
N VAL A 355 -15.73 25.55 15.27
CA VAL A 355 -17.14 25.86 15.48
C VAL A 355 -17.82 24.82 16.37
N GLN A 356 -17.43 23.54 16.25
CA GLN A 356 -17.95 22.44 17.08
C GLN A 356 -17.04 22.08 18.26
N GLY A 357 -16.04 22.91 18.56
CA GLY A 357 -15.03 22.61 19.57
C GLY A 357 -13.99 21.59 19.10
N ALA A 358 -13.10 21.14 19.99
CA ALA A 358 -12.01 20.24 19.65
C ALA A 358 -12.47 18.86 19.11
N ALA A 359 -13.71 18.46 19.39
CA ALA A 359 -14.23 17.19 18.89
C ALA A 359 -14.48 17.17 17.37
N GLY A 360 -14.62 18.37 16.75
CA GLY A 360 -14.79 18.51 15.30
C GLY A 360 -13.54 19.01 14.58
N GLY A 361 -12.49 19.42 15.31
CA GLY A 361 -11.27 19.99 14.72
C GLY A 361 -10.15 18.96 14.67
N ASP A 362 -9.33 19.07 13.62
CA ASP A 362 -8.17 18.18 13.43
C ASP A 362 -6.99 18.91 12.78
N GLY A 363 -5.87 18.19 12.61
CA GLY A 363 -4.67 18.69 11.98
C GLY A 363 -3.82 17.57 11.39
N ALA A 364 -3.16 17.88 10.29
CA ALA A 364 -2.23 16.98 9.63
C ALA A 364 -0.86 17.64 9.42
N LEU A 365 0.18 16.82 9.42
CA LEU A 365 1.55 17.23 9.17
C LEU A 365 2.26 16.20 8.29
N VAL A 366 2.92 16.70 7.23
CA VAL A 366 3.84 15.91 6.40
C VAL A 366 5.19 16.58 6.38
N SER A 367 6.24 15.83 6.70
CA SER A 367 7.62 16.31 6.62
C SER A 367 8.44 15.47 5.63
N LEU A 368 9.16 16.16 4.76
CA LEU A 368 10.01 15.58 3.71
C LEU A 368 11.45 16.07 3.84
N ASP A 369 12.40 15.24 3.40
CA ASP A 369 13.71 15.69 2.95
C ASP A 369 13.59 16.16 1.49
N PRO A 370 13.69 17.46 1.19
CA PRO A 370 13.49 17.96 -0.15
C PRO A 370 14.54 17.47 -1.18
N GLN A 371 15.74 17.08 -0.71
CA GLN A 371 16.82 16.62 -1.59
C GLN A 371 16.65 15.16 -2.04
N THR A 372 15.77 14.41 -1.39
CA THR A 372 15.58 12.99 -1.67
C THR A 372 14.12 12.58 -1.83
N GLY A 373 13.17 13.41 -1.45
CA GLY A 373 11.76 13.07 -1.38
C GLY A 373 11.40 12.16 -0.19
N ALA A 374 12.38 11.79 0.66
CA ALA A 374 12.14 10.90 1.80
C ALA A 374 11.08 11.46 2.74
N ILE A 375 10.05 10.67 3.05
CA ILE A 375 9.03 11.04 4.05
C ILE A 375 9.60 10.79 5.45
N LEU A 376 9.87 11.87 6.19
CA LEU A 376 10.46 11.83 7.51
C LEU A 376 9.42 11.62 8.62
N ALA A 377 8.23 12.22 8.46
CA ALA A 377 7.10 12.08 9.35
C ALA A 377 5.77 12.32 8.60
N MET A 378 4.72 11.62 9.03
CA MET A 378 3.37 11.77 8.50
C MET A 378 2.34 11.57 9.62
N THR A 379 1.68 12.65 10.04
CA THR A 379 0.60 12.65 11.01
C THR A 379 -0.68 13.03 10.31
N GLY A 380 -1.64 12.12 10.25
CA GLY A 380 -2.93 12.33 9.56
C GLY A 380 -4.07 12.79 10.47
N SER A 381 -3.89 12.76 11.79
CA SER A 381 -4.90 13.19 12.75
C SER A 381 -4.27 13.57 14.09
N ALA A 382 -4.85 14.55 14.77
CA ALA A 382 -4.46 14.95 16.11
C ALA A 382 -4.70 13.86 17.18
N ASN A 383 -5.59 12.93 16.92
CA ASN A 383 -5.90 11.83 17.83
C ASN A 383 -6.42 10.61 17.06
N TYR A 384 -5.52 9.73 16.68
CA TYR A 384 -5.85 8.49 15.96
C TYR A 384 -6.88 7.60 16.67
N SER A 385 -6.91 7.62 18.00
CA SER A 385 -7.87 6.85 18.80
C SER A 385 -9.27 7.47 18.87
N SER A 386 -9.50 8.63 18.25
CA SER A 386 -10.81 9.25 18.20
C SER A 386 -11.80 8.42 17.38
N SER A 387 -12.98 8.15 17.92
CA SER A 387 -14.02 7.44 17.19
C SER A 387 -14.74 8.28 16.13
N VAL A 388 -14.40 9.57 16.02
CA VAL A 388 -15.12 10.49 15.14
C VAL A 388 -14.39 10.66 13.79
N TYR A 389 -13.09 10.94 13.79
CA TYR A 389 -12.28 11.11 12.55
C TYR A 389 -10.82 10.69 12.75
N GLY A 390 -10.49 10.15 13.90
CA GLY A 390 -9.10 9.87 14.24
C GLY A 390 -8.40 8.92 13.28
N GLN A 391 -9.14 8.05 12.58
CA GLN A 391 -8.60 7.09 11.63
C GLN A 391 -8.55 7.62 10.18
N ASP A 392 -9.06 8.84 9.93
CA ASP A 392 -8.93 9.48 8.64
C ASP A 392 -7.48 9.98 8.47
N ASN A 393 -6.87 9.65 7.36
CA ASN A 393 -5.51 10.10 7.06
C ASN A 393 -5.54 11.44 6.32
N LEU A 394 -5.74 12.53 7.10
CA LEU A 394 -5.84 13.88 6.54
C LEU A 394 -4.55 14.37 5.89
N ALA A 395 -3.43 13.66 6.04
CA ALA A 395 -2.17 13.97 5.35
C ALA A 395 -2.24 13.76 3.84
N ILE A 396 -3.19 12.94 3.38
CA ILE A 396 -3.43 12.60 1.97
C ILE A 396 -4.83 13.00 1.48
N ASP A 397 -5.66 13.57 2.33
CA ASP A 397 -7.00 14.04 1.98
C ASP A 397 -6.97 15.38 1.25
N GLU A 398 -7.83 15.53 0.24
CA GLU A 398 -7.95 16.74 -0.55
C GLU A 398 -8.62 17.89 0.24
N ARG A 399 -7.95 19.03 0.35
CA ARG A 399 -8.44 20.26 0.98
C ARG A 399 -8.04 21.48 0.16
N GLN A 400 -8.78 22.56 0.25
CA GLN A 400 -8.45 23.80 -0.47
C GLN A 400 -7.18 24.43 0.11
N PRO A 401 -6.06 24.51 -0.64
CA PRO A 401 -4.78 24.99 -0.14
C PRO A 401 -4.71 26.50 0.09
N GLY A 402 -5.69 27.25 -0.39
CA GLY A 402 -5.69 28.70 -0.26
C GLY A 402 -4.46 29.33 -0.90
N SER A 403 -3.97 30.39 -0.27
CA SER A 403 -2.84 31.19 -0.76
C SER A 403 -1.48 30.45 -0.81
N THR A 404 -1.38 29.17 -0.44
CA THR A 404 -0.13 28.41 -0.67
C THR A 404 0.14 28.23 -2.16
N MET A 405 -0.90 28.22 -3.01
CA MET A 405 -0.76 28.12 -4.47
C MET A 405 -0.04 29.31 -5.11
N LYS A 406 0.07 30.43 -4.41
CA LYS A 406 0.88 31.61 -4.83
C LYS A 406 2.37 31.25 -4.96
N LEU A 407 2.85 30.18 -4.32
CA LEU A 407 4.20 29.66 -4.54
C LEU A 407 4.45 29.41 -6.02
N PHE A 408 3.53 28.70 -6.67
CA PHE A 408 3.67 28.34 -8.09
C PHE A 408 3.42 29.55 -9.00
N THR A 409 2.46 30.39 -8.66
CA THR A 409 2.16 31.61 -9.42
C THR A 409 3.38 32.55 -9.51
N TYR A 410 4.02 32.82 -8.39
CA TYR A 410 5.17 33.72 -8.38
C TYR A 410 6.48 33.06 -8.85
N THR A 411 6.60 31.72 -8.69
CA THR A 411 7.69 30.96 -9.32
C THR A 411 7.63 31.07 -10.85
N ASP A 412 6.44 30.87 -11.44
CA ASP A 412 6.24 30.98 -12.88
C ASP A 412 6.44 32.42 -13.35
N ALA A 413 6.02 33.42 -12.55
CA ALA A 413 6.24 34.83 -12.85
C ALA A 413 7.74 35.17 -13.01
N ILE A 414 8.58 34.73 -12.10
CA ILE A 414 10.04 34.91 -12.19
C ILE A 414 10.62 34.08 -13.35
N ALA A 415 10.17 32.80 -13.51
CA ALA A 415 10.63 31.94 -14.59
C ALA A 415 10.33 32.49 -15.98
N SER A 416 9.18 33.15 -16.14
CA SER A 416 8.78 33.82 -17.38
C SER A 416 9.69 35.02 -17.77
N ARG A 417 10.51 35.49 -16.81
CA ARG A 417 11.35 36.70 -16.93
C ARG A 417 10.57 38.03 -17.21
N GLN A 418 9.24 38.01 -17.12
CA GLN A 418 8.39 39.19 -17.26
C GLN A 418 8.28 39.95 -15.94
N TYR A 419 8.58 39.28 -14.83
CA TYR A 419 8.51 39.83 -13.48
C TYR A 419 9.83 39.69 -12.75
N THR A 420 10.06 40.60 -11.84
CA THR A 420 11.13 40.55 -10.82
C THR A 420 10.50 40.71 -9.44
N MET A 421 11.21 40.44 -8.37
CA MET A 421 10.69 40.58 -7.01
C MET A 421 10.36 42.05 -6.66
N THR A 422 10.92 43.00 -7.39
CA THR A 422 10.60 44.44 -7.24
C THR A 422 9.59 44.98 -8.26
N THR A 423 9.03 44.11 -9.09
CA THR A 423 7.96 44.52 -10.02
C THR A 423 6.77 45.05 -9.23
N GLN A 424 6.34 46.28 -9.59
CA GLN A 424 5.17 46.92 -8.98
C GLN A 424 3.89 46.34 -9.55
N ILE A 425 3.10 45.63 -8.73
CA ILE A 425 1.83 45.03 -9.10
C ILE A 425 0.70 45.79 -8.44
N SER A 426 -0.34 46.15 -9.21
CA SER A 426 -1.48 46.88 -8.68
C SER A 426 -2.32 46.05 -7.73
N ASP A 427 -2.66 46.61 -6.57
CA ASP A 427 -3.56 46.06 -5.56
C ASP A 427 -4.98 46.68 -5.65
N GLU A 428 -5.27 47.43 -6.72
CA GLU A 428 -6.59 48.02 -6.94
C GLU A 428 -7.67 46.96 -7.25
N PRO A 429 -8.92 47.20 -6.88
CA PRO A 429 -10.04 46.33 -7.21
C PRO A 429 -10.11 45.99 -8.71
N MET A 430 -10.48 44.79 -9.05
CA MET A 430 -10.63 44.30 -10.42
C MET A 430 -11.84 43.39 -10.56
N THR A 431 -12.34 43.24 -11.78
CA THR A 431 -13.41 42.28 -12.12
C THR A 431 -13.00 41.50 -13.35
N LEU A 432 -13.06 40.19 -13.30
CA LEU A 432 -12.73 39.24 -14.38
C LEU A 432 -13.98 38.43 -14.67
N ASP A 433 -14.54 38.51 -15.85
CA ASP A 433 -15.72 37.73 -16.29
C ASP A 433 -16.89 37.73 -15.26
N GLY A 434 -17.10 38.87 -14.59
CA GLY A 434 -18.14 39.01 -13.57
C GLY A 434 -17.75 38.63 -12.15
N TRP A 435 -16.56 38.04 -11.96
CA TRP A 435 -15.99 37.73 -10.66
C TRP A 435 -15.11 38.90 -10.17
N THR A 436 -15.32 39.31 -8.92
CA THR A 436 -14.56 40.37 -8.28
C THR A 436 -13.80 39.80 -7.09
N PRO A 437 -12.51 39.47 -7.25
CA PRO A 437 -11.68 39.02 -6.14
C PRO A 437 -11.54 40.15 -5.10
N LYS A 438 -11.30 39.72 -3.85
CA LYS A 438 -11.05 40.62 -2.72
C LYS A 438 -9.84 40.15 -1.96
N ASP A 439 -9.13 41.08 -1.36
CA ASP A 439 -8.16 40.77 -0.35
C ASP A 439 -8.83 40.26 0.94
N TYR A 440 -8.04 39.67 1.82
CA TYR A 440 -8.53 39.26 3.12
C TYR A 440 -8.96 40.47 3.98
N GLU A 441 -9.83 40.20 4.96
CA GLU A 441 -10.35 41.28 5.84
C GLU A 441 -9.19 41.96 6.60
N GLY A 442 -9.06 43.27 6.47
CA GLY A 442 -8.02 44.09 7.08
C GLY A 442 -6.83 44.40 6.18
N ALA A 443 -6.76 43.79 4.98
CA ALA A 443 -5.89 44.37 3.94
C ALA A 443 -6.54 45.59 3.38
N SER A 444 -5.77 46.65 3.25
CA SER A 444 -6.25 47.92 2.63
C SER A 444 -6.37 47.70 1.13
N ALA A 445 -7.50 47.15 0.69
CA ALA A 445 -7.77 46.99 -0.74
C ALA A 445 -7.74 48.40 -1.39
N GLY A 446 -6.85 48.57 -2.37
CA GLY A 446 -6.76 49.82 -3.13
C GLY A 446 -5.70 50.79 -2.64
N GLU A 447 -4.66 50.37 -1.97
CA GLU A 447 -3.52 51.23 -1.59
C GLU A 447 -2.48 51.42 -2.72
N GLY A 448 -2.85 51.12 -3.98
CA GLY A 448 -2.01 51.41 -5.13
C GLY A 448 -1.21 50.19 -5.63
N PHE A 449 0.11 50.19 -5.44
CA PHE A 449 1.02 49.18 -5.95
C PHE A 449 1.86 48.57 -4.81
N CYS A 450 2.12 47.28 -4.88
CA CYS A 450 3.11 46.60 -4.04
C CYS A 450 4.22 45.99 -4.89
N GLU A 451 5.46 46.01 -4.40
CA GLU A 451 6.53 45.20 -4.96
C GLU A 451 6.18 43.71 -4.80
N MET A 452 6.47 42.88 -5.81
CA MET A 452 6.07 41.47 -5.83
C MET A 452 6.52 40.72 -4.57
N GLU A 453 7.71 41.00 -4.01
CA GLU A 453 8.18 40.42 -2.75
C GLU A 453 7.27 40.74 -1.56
N TYR A 454 6.71 41.93 -1.50
CA TYR A 454 5.72 42.34 -0.48
C TYR A 454 4.33 41.78 -0.78
N CYS A 455 3.92 41.73 -2.05
CA CYS A 455 2.64 41.15 -2.45
C CYS A 455 2.61 39.65 -2.05
N LEU A 456 3.71 38.90 -2.32
CA LEU A 456 3.88 37.49 -1.95
C LEU A 456 3.96 37.32 -0.41
N GLY A 457 4.80 38.10 0.26
CA GLY A 457 5.02 38.03 1.70
C GLY A 457 3.76 38.33 2.51
N ASN A 458 2.97 39.33 2.09
CA ASN A 458 1.70 39.65 2.70
C ASN A 458 0.52 38.85 2.17
N SER A 459 0.77 37.97 1.23
CA SER A 459 -0.25 37.06 0.69
C SER A 459 -1.45 37.78 0.06
N LEU A 460 -1.25 38.97 -0.56
CA LEU A 460 -2.32 39.74 -1.17
C LEU A 460 -2.96 38.98 -2.33
N ASN A 461 -4.27 39.05 -2.46
CA ASN A 461 -5.03 38.31 -3.44
C ASN A 461 -5.07 39.00 -4.80
N LEU A 462 -5.35 40.31 -4.81
CA LEU A 462 -5.51 41.08 -6.04
C LEU A 462 -4.24 41.06 -6.90
N PRO A 463 -3.02 41.29 -6.34
CA PRO A 463 -1.78 41.19 -7.11
C PRO A 463 -1.53 39.77 -7.64
N ALA A 464 -1.85 38.73 -6.87
CA ALA A 464 -1.67 37.35 -7.29
C ALA A 464 -2.59 36.97 -8.46
N VAL A 465 -3.87 37.35 -8.39
CA VAL A 465 -4.85 37.11 -9.47
C VAL A 465 -4.46 37.90 -10.72
N ARG A 466 -3.94 39.15 -10.59
CA ARG A 466 -3.43 39.91 -11.74
C ARG A 466 -2.24 39.21 -12.40
N THR A 467 -1.33 38.68 -11.60
CA THR A 467 -0.17 37.95 -12.10
C THR A 467 -0.61 36.69 -12.84
N GLU A 468 -1.52 35.90 -12.23
CA GLU A 468 -2.10 34.71 -12.85
C GLU A 468 -2.84 35.07 -14.17
N TYR A 469 -3.64 36.12 -14.17
CA TYR A 469 -4.35 36.58 -15.37
C TYR A 469 -3.39 36.98 -16.51
N ALA A 470 -2.28 37.62 -16.18
CA ALA A 470 -1.28 38.03 -17.17
C ALA A 470 -0.44 36.83 -17.71
N LEU A 471 -0.12 35.86 -16.89
CA LEU A 471 0.65 34.68 -17.29
C LEU A 471 -0.23 33.61 -17.92
N GLY A 472 -1.50 33.56 -17.56
CA GLY A 472 -2.44 32.50 -17.85
C GLY A 472 -2.44 31.40 -16.75
N VAL A 473 -3.60 30.79 -16.53
CA VAL A 473 -3.79 29.75 -15.50
C VAL A 473 -3.00 28.50 -15.82
N LEU A 474 -3.00 28.05 -17.08
CA LEU A 474 -2.45 26.74 -17.48
C LEU A 474 -0.93 26.61 -17.29
N PRO A 475 -0.08 27.60 -17.60
CA PRO A 475 1.36 27.51 -17.29
C PRO A 475 1.62 27.30 -15.81
N ILE A 476 0.93 28.02 -14.94
CA ILE A 476 1.07 27.95 -13.48
C ILE A 476 0.60 26.58 -12.98
N ALA A 477 -0.52 26.07 -13.49
CA ALA A 477 -1.04 24.77 -13.12
C ALA A 477 -0.12 23.62 -13.57
N ASN A 478 0.42 23.71 -14.79
CA ASN A 478 1.39 22.72 -15.28
C ASN A 478 2.66 22.74 -14.43
N LEU A 479 3.18 23.93 -14.09
CA LEU A 479 4.31 24.04 -13.17
C LEU A 479 4.04 23.37 -11.83
N ALA A 480 2.85 23.56 -11.26
CA ALA A 480 2.47 22.92 -10.00
C ALA A 480 2.45 21.39 -10.12
N VAL A 481 1.88 20.86 -11.23
CA VAL A 481 1.87 19.40 -11.49
C VAL A 481 3.28 18.87 -11.71
N ASP A 482 4.07 19.52 -12.53
CA ASP A 482 5.45 19.12 -12.80
C ASP A 482 6.31 19.16 -11.51
N ALA A 483 5.98 20.07 -10.60
CA ALA A 483 6.64 20.19 -9.29
C ALA A 483 6.20 19.11 -8.28
N GLY A 484 5.14 18.30 -8.56
CA GLY A 484 4.72 17.20 -7.70
C GLY A 484 3.30 17.31 -7.14
N VAL A 485 2.51 18.36 -7.49
CA VAL A 485 1.11 18.46 -7.03
C VAL A 485 0.22 17.50 -7.84
N SER A 486 0.27 16.22 -7.50
CA SER A 486 -0.27 15.11 -8.30
C SER A 486 -1.80 15.09 -8.39
N LEU A 487 -2.50 15.58 -7.35
CA LEU A 487 -3.97 15.64 -7.33
C LEU A 487 -4.57 16.66 -8.31
N LEU A 488 -3.76 17.58 -8.85
CA LEU A 488 -4.19 18.46 -9.94
C LEU A 488 -4.25 17.70 -11.26
N SER A 489 -5.20 16.80 -11.41
CA SER A 489 -5.37 15.96 -12.60
C SER A 489 -6.83 15.79 -12.98
N GLY A 490 -7.11 15.34 -14.20
CA GLY A 490 -8.47 15.05 -14.66
C GLY A 490 -9.41 16.24 -14.49
N SER A 491 -10.54 16.07 -13.82
CA SER A 491 -11.53 17.11 -13.54
C SER A 491 -11.08 18.15 -12.50
N ASN A 492 -10.05 17.82 -11.71
CA ASN A 492 -9.46 18.74 -10.74
C ASN A 492 -8.43 19.69 -11.38
N PHE A 493 -7.93 19.39 -12.57
CA PHE A 493 -7.04 20.30 -13.29
C PHE A 493 -7.81 21.56 -13.70
N PRO A 494 -7.27 22.78 -13.46
CA PRO A 494 -7.97 24.03 -13.78
C PRO A 494 -8.07 24.23 -15.29
N ASP A 495 -9.13 24.89 -15.74
CA ASP A 495 -9.22 25.40 -17.11
C ASP A 495 -8.64 26.82 -17.23
N SER A 496 -8.52 27.30 -18.45
CA SER A 496 -7.93 28.64 -18.71
C SER A 496 -8.73 29.80 -18.15
N THR A 497 -9.92 29.58 -17.59
CA THR A 497 -10.79 30.58 -16.99
C THR A 497 -10.88 30.49 -15.47
N THR A 498 -10.13 29.55 -14.87
CA THR A 498 -10.09 29.37 -13.40
C THR A 498 -9.17 30.41 -12.74
N TYR A 499 -9.47 31.69 -12.90
CA TYR A 499 -8.66 32.83 -12.39
C TYR A 499 -8.53 32.89 -10.86
N SER A 500 -9.14 31.96 -10.16
CA SER A 500 -9.00 31.78 -8.72
C SER A 500 -8.04 30.65 -8.35
N PHE A 501 -7.32 30.07 -9.31
CA PHE A 501 -6.38 28.98 -9.07
C PHE A 501 -5.28 29.40 -8.09
N THR A 502 -4.68 30.57 -8.27
CA THR A 502 -3.68 31.16 -7.35
C THR A 502 -4.20 31.35 -5.91
N LEU A 503 -5.52 31.35 -5.71
CA LEU A 503 -6.18 31.41 -4.40
C LEU A 503 -6.50 30.04 -3.81
N GLY A 504 -6.09 28.96 -4.49
CA GLY A 504 -6.21 27.60 -4.00
C GLY A 504 -7.64 27.06 -4.03
N THR A 505 -8.42 27.35 -5.07
CA THR A 505 -9.78 26.81 -5.24
C THR A 505 -9.83 25.39 -5.76
N LYS A 506 -8.69 24.82 -6.15
CA LYS A 506 -8.55 23.40 -6.51
C LYS A 506 -7.96 22.66 -5.32
N PRO A 507 -8.66 21.65 -4.79
CA PRO A 507 -8.20 20.92 -3.60
C PRO A 507 -6.95 20.07 -3.90
N ILE A 508 -6.07 20.00 -2.91
CA ILE A 508 -4.85 19.18 -2.89
C ILE A 508 -4.64 18.64 -1.48
N SER A 509 -3.81 17.63 -1.32
CA SER A 509 -3.47 17.10 0.01
C SER A 509 -2.28 17.84 0.66
N PRO A 510 -2.08 17.71 1.97
CA PRO A 510 -0.84 18.12 2.63
C PRO A 510 0.41 17.49 2.02
N LEU A 511 0.34 16.24 1.60
CA LEU A 511 1.43 15.55 0.90
C LEU A 511 1.74 16.20 -0.45
N ASP A 512 0.73 16.53 -1.27
CA ASP A 512 0.94 17.22 -2.55
C ASP A 512 1.54 18.62 -2.36
N LEU A 513 1.07 19.36 -1.34
CA LEU A 513 1.65 20.66 -1.03
C LEU A 513 3.11 20.54 -0.60
N ALA A 514 3.43 19.52 0.21
CA ALA A 514 4.79 19.24 0.65
C ALA A 514 5.69 18.91 -0.55
N ASP A 515 5.22 18.03 -1.44
CA ASP A 515 5.94 17.61 -2.64
C ASP A 515 6.21 18.77 -3.58
N GLY A 516 5.17 19.51 -3.94
CA GLY A 516 5.32 20.69 -4.82
C GLY A 516 6.24 21.77 -4.25
N ALA A 517 6.19 22.02 -2.94
CA ALA A 517 7.07 22.96 -2.28
C ALA A 517 8.51 22.41 -2.14
N ALA A 518 8.69 21.10 -1.99
CA ALA A 518 10.00 20.46 -1.94
C ALA A 518 10.80 20.70 -3.22
N THR A 519 10.14 20.74 -4.36
CA THR A 519 10.77 21.11 -5.63
C THR A 519 11.41 22.50 -5.58
N ILE A 520 10.74 23.49 -4.97
CA ILE A 520 11.33 24.83 -4.79
C ILE A 520 12.48 24.74 -3.76
N ALA A 521 12.27 24.02 -2.67
CA ALA A 521 13.24 23.84 -1.59
C ALA A 521 14.53 23.11 -2.01
N ASP A 522 14.50 22.27 -3.04
CA ASP A 522 15.68 21.65 -3.65
C ASP A 522 16.13 22.42 -4.92
N LEU A 523 16.03 23.75 -4.87
CA LEU A 523 16.49 24.62 -5.95
C LEU A 523 15.94 24.23 -7.33
N GLY A 524 14.71 23.76 -7.37
CA GLY A 524 13.97 23.42 -8.59
C GLY A 524 14.09 21.99 -9.07
N VAL A 525 14.67 21.09 -8.27
CA VAL A 525 14.70 19.64 -8.55
C VAL A 525 13.56 18.96 -7.82
N HIS A 526 12.73 18.25 -8.55
CA HIS A 526 11.66 17.43 -8.02
C HIS A 526 12.18 16.02 -7.69
N HIS A 527 11.83 15.53 -6.52
CA HIS A 527 11.98 14.14 -6.08
C HIS A 527 10.62 13.66 -5.57
N ALA A 528 10.03 12.68 -6.22
CA ALA A 528 8.74 12.15 -5.78
C ALA A 528 8.81 11.64 -4.34
N PRO A 529 7.73 11.79 -3.55
CA PRO A 529 7.69 11.32 -2.17
C PRO A 529 8.03 9.85 -2.04
N ALA A 530 9.05 9.54 -1.24
CA ALA A 530 9.60 8.21 -1.09
C ALA A 530 9.50 7.72 0.37
N PRO A 531 8.53 6.87 0.70
CA PRO A 531 8.41 6.29 2.05
C PRO A 531 9.35 5.11 2.28
N VAL A 532 9.96 4.54 1.22
CA VAL A 532 10.77 3.32 1.26
C VAL A 532 12.17 3.57 0.73
N THR A 533 13.17 3.17 1.50
CA THR A 533 14.58 3.21 1.08
C THR A 533 15.00 1.92 0.37
N LYS A 534 14.50 0.78 0.85
CA LYS A 534 14.90 -0.54 0.35
C LYS A 534 13.84 -1.59 0.69
N ILE A 535 13.67 -2.57 -0.19
CA ILE A 535 12.93 -3.81 0.08
C ILE A 535 13.87 -4.97 -0.21
N THR A 536 13.96 -5.93 0.71
CA THR A 536 14.72 -7.15 0.54
C THR A 536 13.81 -8.37 0.71
N ASP A 537 14.13 -9.44 0.04
CA ASP A 537 13.57 -10.76 0.32
C ASP A 537 14.03 -11.19 1.72
N ALA A 538 13.11 -11.48 2.62
CA ALA A 538 13.42 -11.77 4.02
C ALA A 538 14.19 -13.09 4.20
N ALA A 539 14.00 -14.08 3.32
CA ALA A 539 14.65 -15.37 3.40
C ALA A 539 16.10 -15.33 2.90
N THR A 540 16.37 -14.56 1.83
CA THR A 540 17.67 -14.53 1.15
C THR A 540 18.49 -13.27 1.44
N GLY A 541 17.84 -12.19 1.89
CA GLY A 541 18.44 -10.88 2.05
C GLY A 541 18.72 -10.17 0.70
N ALA A 542 18.28 -10.74 -0.42
CA ALA A 542 18.48 -10.16 -1.74
C ALA A 542 17.65 -8.87 -1.89
N ALA A 543 18.25 -7.83 -2.47
CA ALA A 543 17.53 -6.59 -2.72
C ALA A 543 16.51 -6.78 -3.86
N VAL A 544 15.25 -6.50 -3.57
CA VAL A 544 14.12 -6.48 -4.52
C VAL A 544 13.92 -5.07 -5.05
N TYR A 545 14.04 -4.08 -4.19
CA TYR A 545 13.92 -2.67 -4.53
C TYR A 545 14.96 -1.86 -3.74
N VAL A 546 15.54 -0.85 -4.37
CA VAL A 546 16.40 0.15 -3.73
C VAL A 546 16.04 1.50 -4.31
N TYR A 547 15.60 2.40 -3.46
CA TYR A 547 15.33 3.78 -3.87
C TYR A 547 16.63 4.49 -4.27
N ASN A 548 16.58 5.22 -5.36
CA ASN A 548 17.69 6.01 -5.86
C ASN A 548 17.25 7.44 -6.14
N ALA A 549 17.43 8.32 -5.16
CA ALA A 549 17.04 9.73 -5.27
C ALA A 549 17.66 10.43 -6.50
N ALA A 550 18.91 10.13 -6.83
CA ALA A 550 19.56 10.73 -7.99
C ALA A 550 18.94 10.29 -9.34
N ALA A 551 18.36 9.09 -9.38
CA ALA A 551 17.68 8.60 -10.57
C ALA A 551 16.24 9.13 -10.68
N SER A 552 15.61 9.50 -9.56
CA SER A 552 14.26 10.10 -9.53
C SER A 552 14.30 11.62 -9.72
N ALA A 553 15.47 12.26 -9.59
CA ALA A 553 15.65 13.70 -9.66
C ALA A 553 15.27 14.26 -11.04
N GLN A 554 14.34 15.19 -11.05
CA GLN A 554 13.90 15.89 -12.26
C GLN A 554 13.95 17.40 -12.05
N ARG A 555 14.71 18.13 -12.87
CA ARG A 555 14.70 19.60 -12.80
C ARG A 555 13.44 20.16 -13.46
N VAL A 556 12.61 20.77 -12.66
CA VAL A 556 11.32 21.37 -13.06
C VAL A 556 11.44 22.90 -13.11
N VAL A 557 12.11 23.49 -12.13
CA VAL A 557 12.31 24.94 -12.02
C VAL A 557 13.79 25.25 -12.24
N PRO A 558 14.15 26.32 -12.96
CA PRO A 558 15.55 26.74 -13.01
C PRO A 558 16.09 27.07 -11.61
N GLU A 559 17.32 26.63 -11.32
CA GLU A 559 17.97 26.81 -10.03
C GLU A 559 17.96 28.27 -9.53
N ASN A 560 18.27 29.19 -10.43
CA ASN A 560 18.29 30.63 -10.15
C ASN A 560 16.91 31.19 -9.79
N VAL A 561 15.83 30.65 -10.38
CA VAL A 561 14.44 31.06 -10.07
C VAL A 561 14.05 30.55 -8.67
N ALA A 562 14.29 29.27 -8.39
CA ALA A 562 14.01 28.68 -7.08
C ALA A 562 14.81 29.38 -5.97
N TYR A 563 16.10 29.69 -6.21
CA TYR A 563 16.92 30.45 -5.28
C TYR A 563 16.32 31.82 -4.96
N ILE A 564 15.82 32.55 -5.96
CA ILE A 564 15.16 33.86 -5.74
C ILE A 564 13.91 33.70 -4.88
N MET A 565 13.13 32.65 -5.11
CA MET A 565 11.95 32.35 -4.30
C MET A 565 12.34 32.04 -2.84
N ASP A 566 13.36 31.21 -2.62
CA ASP A 566 13.87 30.88 -1.29
C ASP A 566 14.37 32.11 -0.54
N GLN A 567 15.15 32.94 -1.21
CA GLN A 567 15.63 34.20 -0.61
C GLN A 567 14.47 35.11 -0.21
N THR A 568 13.47 35.26 -1.07
CA THR A 568 12.32 36.10 -0.79
C THR A 568 11.46 35.59 0.34
N LEU A 569 11.15 34.30 0.34
CA LEU A 569 10.30 33.66 1.36
C LEU A 569 10.96 33.53 2.72
N SER A 570 12.28 33.62 2.83
CA SER A 570 13.01 33.61 4.09
C SER A 570 13.03 34.94 4.84
N VAL A 571 12.72 36.07 4.13
CA VAL A 571 12.87 37.42 4.68
C VAL A 571 11.62 37.87 5.42
N ALA A 572 11.69 37.92 6.75
CA ALA A 572 10.55 38.27 7.60
C ALA A 572 9.96 39.68 7.32
N LYS A 573 10.79 40.66 6.91
CA LYS A 573 10.32 42.03 6.63
C LYS A 573 9.20 42.10 5.60
N TYR A 574 9.23 41.23 4.58
CA TYR A 574 8.22 41.19 3.52
C TYR A 574 6.84 40.73 4.01
N ARG A 575 6.79 40.09 5.18
CA ARG A 575 5.56 39.59 5.83
C ARG A 575 5.00 40.53 6.90
N GLN A 576 5.79 41.55 7.32
CA GLN A 576 5.43 42.41 8.46
C GLN A 576 4.15 43.21 8.30
N PRO A 577 3.84 43.81 7.15
CA PRO A 577 2.58 44.56 7.00
C PRO A 577 1.32 43.76 7.31
N ALA A 578 1.25 42.48 6.86
CA ALA A 578 0.09 41.62 7.10
C ALA A 578 0.14 40.90 8.46
N PHE A 579 1.31 40.40 8.81
CA PHE A 579 1.46 39.49 9.94
C PHE A 579 2.22 40.11 11.13
N GLY A 580 2.62 41.38 11.02
CA GLY A 580 3.36 42.07 12.08
C GLY A 580 4.69 41.39 12.40
N ASN A 581 5.13 41.51 13.64
CA ASN A 581 6.32 40.82 14.14
C ASN A 581 6.03 39.36 14.54
N TYR A 582 5.13 38.69 13.83
CA TYR A 582 4.75 37.33 14.17
C TYR A 582 5.89 36.35 13.86
N GLN A 583 6.52 35.87 14.92
CA GLN A 583 7.73 35.03 14.83
C GLN A 583 7.49 33.60 14.39
N LYS A 584 6.22 33.16 14.30
CA LYS A 584 5.85 31.75 14.05
C LYS A 584 6.16 31.23 12.64
N LEU A 585 6.51 32.11 11.70
CA LEU A 585 6.96 31.78 10.35
C LEU A 585 8.49 31.88 10.20
N SER A 586 9.23 31.88 11.30
CA SER A 586 10.69 31.97 11.32
C SER A 586 11.24 30.96 12.32
N LEU A 587 12.44 30.47 12.08
CA LEU A 587 13.14 29.58 12.99
C LEU A 587 14.23 30.35 13.72
N PRO A 588 14.34 30.23 15.05
CA PRO A 588 15.42 30.85 15.80
C PRO A 588 16.78 30.32 15.34
N GLY A 589 17.69 31.26 15.01
CA GLY A 589 19.09 30.94 14.71
C GLY A 589 19.36 30.27 13.36
N ARG A 590 18.33 30.10 12.50
CA ARG A 590 18.52 29.61 11.12
C ARG A 590 17.55 30.24 10.13
N PRO A 591 17.96 30.46 8.89
CA PRO A 591 17.04 30.89 7.83
C PRO A 591 16.07 29.75 7.48
N ALA A 592 14.83 30.15 7.15
CA ALA A 592 13.80 29.24 6.68
C ALA A 592 12.81 29.99 5.80
N SER A 593 12.42 29.40 4.68
CA SER A 593 11.32 29.85 3.84
C SER A 593 9.99 29.40 4.42
N ALA A 594 8.95 30.23 4.31
CA ALA A 594 7.61 29.85 4.73
C ALA A 594 6.51 30.59 3.96
N LYS A 595 5.42 29.87 3.68
CA LYS A 595 4.20 30.40 3.08
C LYS A 595 2.96 29.87 3.79
N THR A 596 2.01 30.75 4.06
CA THR A 596 0.71 30.40 4.65
C THR A 596 -0.37 30.30 3.59
N GLY A 597 -1.41 29.53 3.89
CA GLY A 597 -2.65 29.44 3.14
C GLY A 597 -3.86 29.50 4.07
N THR A 598 -4.96 29.98 3.54
CA THR A 598 -6.25 29.98 4.23
C THR A 598 -7.32 29.85 3.16
N SER A 599 -8.23 28.89 3.31
CA SER A 599 -9.43 28.79 2.48
C SER A 599 -10.65 29.30 3.23
N GLY A 600 -11.69 29.64 2.51
CA GLY A 600 -12.95 30.05 3.09
C GLY A 600 -13.72 31.08 2.27
N ALA A 601 -14.97 31.32 2.66
CA ALA A 601 -15.85 32.32 2.05
C ALA A 601 -16.28 33.36 3.08
N GLY A 602 -15.81 34.57 2.88
CA GLY A 602 -16.17 35.73 3.74
C GLY A 602 -15.54 35.63 5.13
N TYR A 603 -16.40 35.47 6.15
CA TYR A 603 -15.95 35.39 7.56
C TYR A 603 -15.76 33.94 8.06
N ASN A 604 -15.96 32.94 7.21
CA ASN A 604 -15.81 31.53 7.56
C ASN A 604 -14.55 31.00 6.90
N ASN A 605 -13.53 30.74 7.69
CA ASN A 605 -12.35 30.01 7.24
C ASN A 605 -12.57 28.52 7.49
N PHE A 606 -12.11 27.68 6.57
CA PHE A 606 -12.27 26.23 6.67
C PHE A 606 -10.93 25.53 6.88
N ASP A 607 -9.93 25.95 6.10
CA ASP A 607 -8.62 25.34 6.11
C ASP A 607 -7.56 26.38 6.43
N ASN A 608 -6.63 25.98 7.29
CA ASN A 608 -5.43 26.73 7.61
C ASN A 608 -4.20 25.93 7.19
N TRP A 609 -3.29 26.57 6.47
CA TRP A 609 -2.09 25.94 5.96
C TRP A 609 -0.84 26.72 6.30
N THR A 610 0.24 25.99 6.55
CA THR A 610 1.60 26.53 6.55
C THR A 610 2.52 25.49 5.94
N VAL A 611 3.27 25.87 4.93
CA VAL A 611 4.38 25.10 4.40
C VAL A 611 5.64 25.94 4.53
N GLY A 612 6.72 25.31 4.94
CA GLY A 612 8.00 25.98 5.06
C GLY A 612 9.15 25.02 5.23
N TRP A 613 10.36 25.51 4.94
CA TRP A 613 11.51 24.64 4.79
C TRP A 613 12.85 25.29 5.09
N THR A 614 13.81 24.46 5.37
CA THR A 614 15.24 24.64 5.25
C THR A 614 15.76 23.80 4.08
N PRO A 615 17.02 23.89 3.66
CA PRO A 615 17.53 23.03 2.60
C PRO A 615 17.46 21.51 2.86
N THR A 616 17.21 21.07 4.11
CA THR A 616 17.25 19.66 4.49
C THR A 616 15.95 19.13 5.10
N VAL A 617 15.03 19.98 5.49
CA VAL A 617 13.72 19.60 6.05
C VAL A 617 12.67 20.55 5.55
N LEU A 618 11.62 19.99 4.97
CA LEU A 618 10.40 20.70 4.59
C LEU A 618 9.24 20.13 5.39
N THR A 619 8.29 20.99 5.77
CA THR A 619 7.07 20.55 6.47
C THR A 619 5.86 21.34 5.98
N ALA A 620 4.81 20.60 5.61
CA ALA A 620 3.48 21.12 5.33
C ALA A 620 2.53 20.74 6.48
N VAL A 621 1.75 21.69 6.93
CA VAL A 621 0.77 21.53 8.02
C VAL A 621 -0.59 22.05 7.57
N TRP A 622 -1.61 21.26 7.84
CA TRP A 622 -3.02 21.63 7.71
C TRP A 622 -3.71 21.60 9.07
N VAL A 623 -4.66 22.52 9.28
CA VAL A 623 -5.57 22.58 10.44
C VAL A 623 -6.95 22.97 9.95
N GLY A 624 -7.97 22.20 10.31
CA GLY A 624 -9.34 22.46 9.90
C GLY A 624 -10.35 21.50 10.52
N ASP A 625 -11.56 21.48 9.98
CA ASP A 625 -12.59 20.51 10.34
C ASP A 625 -12.69 19.45 9.24
N PRO A 626 -12.46 18.17 9.54
CA PRO A 626 -12.52 17.10 8.53
C PRO A 626 -13.86 16.99 7.80
N GLN A 627 -14.95 17.44 8.42
CA GLN A 627 -16.29 17.39 7.81
C GLN A 627 -16.52 18.39 6.67
N GLY A 628 -15.55 19.26 6.42
CA GLY A 628 -15.53 20.10 5.24
C GLY A 628 -16.16 21.48 5.40
N GLU A 629 -16.42 22.08 4.26
CA GLU A 629 -16.67 23.50 4.08
C GLU A 629 -18.13 23.88 4.28
N SER A 630 -18.56 24.10 5.52
CA SER A 630 -19.89 24.66 5.77
C SER A 630 -19.90 25.59 6.99
N ALA A 631 -20.88 26.49 7.10
CA ALA A 631 -21.04 27.36 8.26
C ALA A 631 -21.26 26.58 9.58
N LYS A 632 -21.53 25.29 9.49
CA LYS A 632 -21.71 24.38 10.63
C LYS A 632 -20.37 23.78 11.08
N TYR A 633 -19.47 23.59 10.14
CA TYR A 633 -18.14 23.02 10.32
C TYR A 633 -17.12 24.04 9.83
N GLY A 634 -16.07 24.24 10.56
CA GLY A 634 -15.02 25.17 10.15
C GLY A 634 -14.39 25.85 11.35
N LEU A 635 -13.53 26.81 11.05
CA LEU A 635 -12.79 27.54 12.05
C LEU A 635 -13.61 28.68 12.63
N SER A 636 -13.54 28.87 13.95
CA SER A 636 -14.25 29.94 14.62
C SER A 636 -13.67 31.34 14.27
N ARG A 637 -14.51 32.36 14.36
CA ARG A 637 -14.08 33.76 14.21
C ARG A 637 -12.97 34.09 15.19
N GLY A 638 -11.84 34.61 14.67
CA GLY A 638 -10.70 35.04 15.47
C GLY A 638 -9.52 34.06 15.52
N VAL A 639 -9.64 32.87 14.90
CA VAL A 639 -8.52 31.94 14.71
C VAL A 639 -8.44 31.57 13.26
N THR A 640 -7.65 32.27 12.44
CA THR A 640 -8.28 32.29 11.17
C THR A 640 -7.38 32.56 9.99
N SER A 641 -6.09 32.37 10.21
CA SER A 641 -5.13 32.33 9.12
C SER A 641 -4.11 31.26 9.36
N GLY A 642 -3.47 30.80 8.33
CA GLY A 642 -2.37 29.85 8.44
C GLY A 642 -1.33 30.26 9.49
N VAL A 643 -1.20 31.54 9.77
CA VAL A 643 -0.31 32.08 10.80
C VAL A 643 -0.74 31.67 12.21
N THR A 644 -2.03 31.63 12.51
CA THR A 644 -2.54 31.36 13.88
C THR A 644 -2.83 29.88 14.11
N GLY A 645 -3.24 29.13 13.09
CA GLY A 645 -3.56 27.70 13.19
C GLY A 645 -2.35 26.80 12.91
N ALA A 646 -1.92 26.74 11.66
CA ALA A 646 -0.89 25.78 11.21
C ALA A 646 0.56 26.21 11.57
N ALA A 647 0.87 27.52 11.59
CA ALA A 647 2.24 28.00 11.81
C ALA A 647 2.81 27.65 13.19
N PRO A 648 2.06 27.66 14.30
CA PRO A 648 2.57 27.18 15.59
C PRO A 648 3.01 25.72 15.56
N ILE A 649 2.26 24.84 14.86
CA ILE A 649 2.60 23.44 14.67
C ILE A 649 3.89 23.33 13.85
N TRP A 650 3.90 24.00 12.69
CA TRP A 650 5.04 24.05 11.80
C TRP A 650 6.32 24.49 12.51
N GLN A 651 6.28 25.62 13.23
CA GLN A 651 7.46 26.14 13.92
C GLN A 651 8.00 25.18 14.97
N THR A 652 7.10 24.67 15.85
CA THR A 652 7.50 23.76 16.94
C THR A 652 8.13 22.48 16.38
N PHE A 653 7.53 21.90 15.34
CA PHE A 653 8.08 20.72 14.68
C PHE A 653 9.44 21.03 14.03
N MET A 654 9.52 22.08 13.22
CA MET A 654 10.74 22.43 12.49
C MET A 654 11.91 22.79 13.43
N GLU A 655 11.64 23.47 14.55
CA GLU A 655 12.65 23.73 15.58
C GLU A 655 13.24 22.42 16.12
N ALA A 656 12.39 21.42 16.42
CA ALA A 656 12.84 20.14 16.94
C ALA A 656 13.55 19.31 15.86
N ALA A 657 12.94 19.14 14.68
CA ALA A 657 13.49 18.35 13.58
C ALA A 657 14.84 18.88 13.08
N THR A 658 15.07 20.19 13.20
CA THR A 658 16.33 20.80 12.75
C THR A 658 17.32 21.08 13.89
N ALA A 659 16.98 20.84 15.16
CA ALA A 659 17.79 21.20 16.34
C ALA A 659 19.22 20.65 16.28
N ASN A 660 19.37 19.42 15.80
CA ASN A 660 20.65 18.70 15.75
C ASN A 660 21.28 18.68 14.34
N THR A 661 20.75 19.46 13.39
CA THR A 661 21.31 19.55 12.05
C THR A 661 22.17 20.80 11.90
N PRO A 662 23.20 20.79 11.05
CA PRO A 662 23.97 22.00 10.73
C PRO A 662 23.07 23.13 10.22
N VAL A 663 23.40 24.35 10.58
CA VAL A 663 22.74 25.53 9.99
C VAL A 663 23.33 25.75 8.62
N VAL A 664 22.60 25.38 7.61
CA VAL A 664 22.96 25.52 6.18
C VAL A 664 21.92 26.39 5.48
N TRP A 665 22.37 27.07 4.43
CA TRP A 665 21.50 27.81 3.53
C TRP A 665 22.01 27.69 2.10
N TYR A 666 21.20 28.03 1.14
CA TYR A 666 21.50 27.90 -0.28
C TYR A 666 22.70 28.74 -0.68
N GLN A 667 23.55 28.19 -1.53
CA GLN A 667 24.61 28.93 -2.18
C GLN A 667 24.03 29.73 -3.35
N GLN A 668 24.47 30.99 -3.48
CA GLN A 668 24.04 31.84 -4.57
C GLN A 668 24.51 31.28 -5.91
N PRO A 669 23.59 31.01 -6.86
CA PRO A 669 23.96 30.67 -8.23
C PRO A 669 24.77 31.78 -8.88
N SER A 670 25.73 31.42 -9.72
CA SER A 670 26.66 32.40 -10.33
C SER A 670 25.99 33.38 -11.30
N ASP A 671 24.78 33.04 -11.74
CA ASP A 671 23.97 33.85 -12.66
C ASP A 671 22.83 34.59 -11.96
N VAL A 672 22.86 34.70 -10.63
CA VAL A 672 21.95 35.55 -9.84
C VAL A 672 22.76 36.67 -9.21
N TYR A 673 22.21 37.89 -9.17
CA TYR A 673 22.84 39.03 -8.50
C TYR A 673 21.86 39.80 -7.60
N GLU A 674 22.42 40.42 -6.60
CA GLU A 674 21.66 41.28 -5.68
C GLU A 674 21.82 42.76 -6.06
N ALA A 675 20.72 43.46 -6.05
CA ALA A 675 20.71 44.94 -6.19
C ALA A 675 19.57 45.54 -5.37
N GLY A 676 19.90 46.58 -4.57
CA GLY A 676 18.88 47.26 -3.76
C GLY A 676 18.21 46.40 -2.67
N GLY A 677 18.78 45.25 -2.34
CA GLY A 677 18.23 44.29 -1.36
C GLY A 677 17.29 43.25 -1.96
N ALA A 678 17.16 43.23 -3.28
CA ALA A 678 16.40 42.22 -4.01
C ALA A 678 17.28 41.40 -4.97
N TRP A 679 16.82 40.21 -5.34
CA TRP A 679 17.55 39.26 -6.19
C TRP A 679 17.01 39.24 -7.61
N TYR A 680 17.90 39.15 -8.61
CA TYR A 680 17.55 39.28 -10.02
C TYR A 680 18.22 38.20 -10.87
N LEU A 681 17.48 37.77 -11.90
CA LEU A 681 18.04 37.01 -13.01
C LEU A 681 18.86 37.92 -13.93
N PRO A 682 19.83 37.41 -14.67
CA PRO A 682 20.62 38.21 -15.63
C PRO A 682 19.72 38.96 -16.62
N GLY A 683 19.90 40.24 -16.75
CA GLY A 683 19.14 41.09 -17.67
C GLY A 683 17.72 41.46 -17.23
N THR A 684 17.35 41.22 -15.95
CA THR A 684 16.02 41.61 -15.42
C THR A 684 16.08 42.64 -14.30
N GLY A 685 17.26 43.10 -13.86
CA GLY A 685 17.41 44.01 -12.73
C GLY A 685 17.18 45.48 -13.09
N PRO A 686 17.39 46.38 -12.11
CA PRO A 686 17.05 47.82 -12.24
C PRO A 686 17.69 48.53 -13.43
N ASP A 687 18.85 48.10 -13.87
CA ASP A 687 19.59 48.67 -14.99
C ASP A 687 19.22 48.07 -16.37
N SER A 688 18.25 47.11 -16.39
CA SER A 688 17.78 46.52 -17.63
C SER A 688 16.53 47.22 -18.16
N PRO A 689 16.24 47.12 -19.47
CA PRO A 689 15.00 47.63 -20.03
C PRO A 689 13.73 47.09 -19.37
N MET A 690 13.81 45.91 -18.75
CA MET A 690 12.71 45.32 -17.99
C MET A 690 12.67 45.79 -16.52
N GLY A 691 13.78 46.21 -15.94
CA GLY A 691 13.88 46.66 -14.54
C GLY A 691 13.54 48.13 -14.31
N SER A 692 13.35 48.94 -15.32
CA SER A 692 12.93 50.33 -15.19
C SER A 692 11.41 50.45 -14.92
N GLY A 693 10.89 49.56 -14.08
CA GLY A 693 9.57 49.45 -13.50
C GLY A 693 8.54 50.51 -13.82
N GLY A 694 8.08 50.54 -15.04
CA GLY A 694 6.76 51.13 -15.30
C GLY A 694 5.71 50.11 -14.79
N PRO A 695 4.60 50.60 -14.22
CA PRO A 695 3.56 49.71 -13.72
C PRO A 695 3.11 48.75 -14.83
N ILE A 696 3.25 47.44 -14.61
CA ILE A 696 2.85 46.43 -15.58
C ILE A 696 1.33 46.36 -15.77
N CYS A 697 0.56 47.17 -15.10
CA CYS A 697 -0.83 47.44 -15.45
C CYS A 697 -1.27 48.84 -14.97
N ASN A 698 -1.45 49.75 -15.89
CA ASN A 698 -2.42 50.84 -15.77
C ASN A 698 -3.84 50.22 -15.63
N PRO A 699 -4.77 50.81 -14.85
CA PRO A 699 -6.14 50.32 -14.69
C PRO A 699 -6.91 50.04 -15.99
N ASN A 700 -6.41 50.44 -17.15
CA ASN A 700 -6.99 50.17 -18.47
C ASN A 700 -6.42 48.97 -19.22
N CYS A 701 -5.60 48.16 -18.63
CA CYS A 701 -5.08 46.91 -19.25
C CYS A 701 -6.10 45.76 -19.25
N ILE A 702 -7.37 45.99 -19.04
CA ILE A 702 -8.43 45.02 -19.25
C ILE A 702 -8.71 44.98 -20.75
N GLY A 703 -8.17 43.98 -21.47
CA GLY A 703 -8.68 43.62 -22.77
C GLY A 703 -7.75 43.53 -23.98
N GLN A 704 -6.44 43.40 -23.81
CA GLN A 704 -5.57 42.93 -24.91
C GLN A 704 -4.64 41.86 -24.42
N PRO A 705 -4.76 40.60 -24.90
CA PRO A 705 -3.68 39.65 -24.80
C PRO A 705 -2.55 40.19 -25.69
N THR A 706 -1.51 40.76 -25.09
CA THR A 706 -0.24 40.87 -25.80
C THR A 706 0.28 39.46 -25.96
N THR A 707 0.02 38.88 -27.11
CA THR A 707 0.78 37.70 -27.53
C THR A 707 2.24 38.15 -27.61
N PRO A 708 3.12 37.69 -26.72
CA PRO A 708 4.54 37.78 -26.98
C PRO A 708 4.80 36.79 -28.12
N ASP A 709 5.23 37.28 -29.25
CA ASP A 709 5.81 36.48 -30.29
C ASP A 709 7.23 36.07 -29.82
N VAL A 710 7.26 35.17 -28.85
CA VAL A 710 8.48 34.51 -28.44
C VAL A 710 8.12 33.01 -28.50
N SER A 711 8.38 32.44 -29.68
CA SER A 711 8.52 31.03 -29.83
C SER A 711 9.68 30.54 -28.93
N PHE A 712 9.39 30.28 -27.67
CA PHE A 712 10.22 29.42 -26.87
C PHE A 712 10.10 28.03 -27.48
N THR A 713 11.02 27.68 -28.35
CA THR A 713 11.38 26.28 -28.51
C THR A 713 12.02 25.84 -27.20
N GLN A 714 11.18 25.45 -26.23
CA GLN A 714 11.65 24.51 -25.22
C GLN A 714 12.33 23.37 -25.97
N PRO A 715 13.52 22.95 -25.57
CA PRO A 715 13.98 21.63 -25.95
C PRO A 715 12.86 20.69 -25.50
N LEU A 716 12.25 19.97 -26.45
CA LEU A 716 11.34 18.89 -26.13
C LEU A 716 12.06 18.02 -25.11
N LEU A 717 11.62 18.07 -23.86
CA LEU A 717 12.02 17.10 -22.85
C LEU A 717 11.80 15.72 -23.48
N PRO A 718 12.77 14.84 -23.46
CA PRO A 718 12.58 13.49 -23.97
C PRO A 718 11.39 12.90 -23.21
N THR A 719 10.41 12.42 -23.97
CA THR A 719 9.31 11.60 -23.44
C THR A 719 9.92 10.63 -22.41
N PRO A 720 9.38 10.48 -21.20
CA PRO A 720 9.92 9.55 -20.24
C PRO A 720 10.04 8.18 -20.90
N THR A 721 11.25 7.74 -21.07
CA THR A 721 11.52 6.38 -21.54
C THR A 721 11.00 5.46 -20.44
N PRO A 722 10.12 4.51 -20.74
CA PRO A 722 9.71 3.51 -19.75
C PRO A 722 10.99 2.94 -19.13
N GLY A 723 11.07 2.92 -17.82
CA GLY A 723 12.18 2.33 -17.10
C GLY A 723 12.46 0.93 -17.64
N PRO A 724 13.69 0.43 -17.57
CA PRO A 724 14.04 -0.87 -18.11
C PRO A 724 13.12 -1.90 -17.46
N THR A 725 12.31 -2.55 -18.30
CA THR A 725 11.55 -3.74 -17.93
C THR A 725 12.51 -4.71 -17.26
N PRO A 726 12.23 -5.18 -16.03
CA PRO A 726 13.08 -6.20 -15.42
C PRO A 726 13.15 -7.39 -16.37
N THR A 727 14.35 -7.74 -16.77
CA THR A 727 14.63 -8.91 -17.61
C THR A 727 14.20 -10.12 -16.81
N PRO A 728 13.31 -10.99 -17.31
CA PRO A 728 12.97 -12.21 -16.61
C PRO A 728 14.22 -13.03 -16.39
N THR A 729 14.46 -13.38 -15.13
CA THR A 729 15.54 -14.29 -14.72
C THR A 729 15.41 -15.58 -15.52
N PRO A 730 16.46 -16.10 -16.16
CA PRO A 730 16.36 -17.37 -16.84
C PRO A 730 16.08 -18.47 -15.84
N THR A 731 15.00 -19.18 -16.07
CA THR A 731 14.66 -20.44 -15.40
C THR A 731 15.88 -21.36 -15.48
N PRO A 732 16.31 -22.00 -14.38
CA PRO A 732 17.34 -23.02 -14.46
C PRO A 732 16.79 -24.16 -15.33
N GLY A 733 17.40 -24.37 -16.47
CA GLY A 733 17.09 -25.49 -17.35
C GLY A 733 17.51 -26.82 -16.72
N THR A 734 16.60 -27.76 -16.82
CA THR A 734 16.67 -29.24 -16.73
C THR A 734 17.90 -29.84 -16.03
#